data_33906d90c0c17c6b0b31544126a46df1
#
_entry.id   33906d90c0c17c6b0b31544126a46df1
#
_cell.length_a   1.000
_cell.length_b   1.000
_cell.length_c   1.000
_cell.angle_alpha   90.00
_cell.angle_beta   90.00
_cell.angle_gamma   90.00
#
_symmetry.space_group_name_H-M   'P 1'
#
loop_
_entity.id
_entity.type
_entity.pdbx_description
1 polymer ?
#
loop_
_entity_poly.entity_id
_entity_poly.type
_entity_poly.pdbx_seq_one_letter_code
_entity_poly.pdbx_strand_id
1 'polypeptide(L)'
;MRKILLLLCLALSLFALQNDKDMLSGELKNGLKYYIKENKLPQNTAIFYLVVNSGSTDEKDGEQGLAHFLEHMAFNGSRDFSKNELIKQLESLGVKFGADLNAQTSYDQTSYTLSINVNEKNLKDVFKVFSNWIDGVKIDAGELDKERGVIMEEERQRNTPAYRLYLAQSKDIFAGSIYQKRVPIGDMNVIKSVDAKHMQEFYERLYQPRFMSFVAVGDFDKNEIKALIEKNFSAAKNSNSYVHPDKSIAFKDGLNVFNYDANETAAQFVRLSFFDKFKPVLDEADVKRNLKDALIASLINMLYEQKNANNSSNLSVDFMAQTLQAKQKIYSFEANVIGDDFNASLKDMLSVLKGIEKFGFNKGDFADVKKAFVANVEAKFKRSKTKKSSVYASEILNMIENGGFVLSDEDSKNLSLKLLNEITLEDVNARFKQILAIPDERVRVFSKDGFKLSKDAFLKLKDEAKPYDTNLANVNLNKSLGNENLEPKDIVSSEFDQKHGIYTYKLPNGSQVIFKPLATKKDSILFAAISKGGTSDLADPKLGGFAVALTNESGVGKFNNYELSKVLNDKIVSYEKSIEALTQGIYGSSSSGDLGSLLAVINLEFNSPRADANVLERIKQRAKDELAKEQNLPEYKFSTEFSKFFYENNKRVAPIEMAQIDALKLNELKAIIKDKFTNAASYTFVIIGDTDEERLLPLVKKYIATLPKLGEAENFKDDGVRSIKGEHTFKREYQSTKRSDVSVDIVNLDTKYSFKEVVKLRALSSVLKTALREKIREDKGQTYGFSLNAKLARYPYEHSKAVIGFTCDPANTDKIIAEIKEIIASIKRDGALLPKHLEDFKAQSEISIRKDYEKPEFWQNLIISNKIFNTPLYTADEYIDAVKVLTNDDIKEAARLYLDEKNMVISINNPK
;
A
#
# COMPACT_ATOMS: atom_id res chain seq x y z
N MET A 1 -8.59 55.38 -9.68
CA MET A 1 -7.76 54.29 -9.11
C MET A 1 -8.53 53.34 -8.18
N ARG A 2 -9.20 53.77 -7.09
CA ARG A 2 -9.97 52.87 -6.18
C ARG A 2 -11.04 52.02 -6.88
N LYS A 3 -11.79 52.53 -7.87
CA LYS A 3 -12.82 51.76 -8.61
C LYS A 3 -12.20 50.76 -9.58
N ILE A 4 -11.01 51.03 -10.13
CA ILE A 4 -10.28 50.10 -11.01
C ILE A 4 -9.66 48.99 -10.16
N LEU A 5 -9.16 49.27 -8.96
CA LEU A 5 -8.68 48.26 -8.01
C LEU A 5 -9.82 47.34 -7.54
N LEU A 6 -11.04 47.89 -7.27
CA LEU A 6 -12.22 47.09 -6.90
C LEU A 6 -12.69 46.17 -8.06
N LEU A 7 -12.64 46.66 -9.30
CA LEU A 7 -12.98 45.85 -10.50
C LEU A 7 -11.92 44.79 -10.78
N LEU A 8 -10.62 45.07 -10.56
CA LEU A 8 -9.56 44.06 -10.61
C LEU A 8 -9.70 43.00 -9.50
N CYS A 9 -10.04 43.41 -8.28
CA CYS A 9 -10.31 42.48 -7.18
C CYS A 9 -11.56 41.64 -7.42
N LEU A 10 -12.64 42.20 -8.02
CA LEU A 10 -13.82 41.43 -8.42
C LEU A 10 -13.52 40.47 -9.61
N ALA A 11 -12.68 40.89 -10.56
CA ALA A 11 -12.31 40.02 -11.69
C ALA A 11 -11.39 38.86 -11.25
N LEU A 12 -10.53 39.08 -10.28
CA LEU A 12 -9.70 38.05 -9.66
C LEU A 12 -10.50 37.03 -8.82
N SER A 13 -11.63 37.46 -8.23
CA SER A 13 -12.51 36.57 -7.45
C SER A 13 -13.38 35.65 -8.31
N LEU A 14 -13.50 35.91 -9.62
CA LEU A 14 -14.29 35.10 -10.57
C LEU A 14 -13.55 33.83 -11.05
N PHE A 15 -12.25 33.68 -10.78
CA PHE A 15 -11.44 32.52 -11.20
C PHE A 15 -10.84 31.73 -10.03
N ALA A 16 -11.07 32.16 -8.79
CA ALA A 16 -10.62 31.42 -7.63
C ALA A 16 -11.45 30.15 -7.41
N LEU A 17 -10.78 29.03 -7.21
CA LEU A 17 -11.45 27.77 -6.82
C LEU A 17 -12.10 27.97 -5.44
N GLN A 18 -13.21 27.29 -5.20
CA GLN A 18 -13.92 27.32 -3.92
C GLN A 18 -14.05 25.91 -3.35
N ASN A 19 -14.07 25.84 -2.03
CA ASN A 19 -14.35 24.57 -1.37
C ASN A 19 -15.76 24.07 -1.70
N ASP A 20 -15.92 22.75 -1.64
CA ASP A 20 -17.20 22.09 -1.73
C ASP A 20 -18.21 22.75 -0.76
N LYS A 21 -19.32 23.26 -1.31
CA LYS A 21 -20.40 23.93 -0.55
C LYS A 21 -21.03 23.06 0.54
N ASP A 22 -20.92 21.71 0.38
CA ASP A 22 -21.46 20.76 1.34
C ASP A 22 -20.48 20.50 2.50
N MET A 23 -19.26 21.00 2.42
CA MET A 23 -18.29 21.02 3.51
C MET A 23 -18.49 22.25 4.39
N LEU A 24 -18.88 22.05 5.64
CA LEU A 24 -18.97 23.12 6.64
C LEU A 24 -17.58 23.35 7.25
N SER A 25 -17.06 24.55 7.13
CA SER A 25 -15.78 24.95 7.74
C SER A 25 -15.92 26.22 8.55
N GLY A 26 -15.05 26.40 9.53
CA GLY A 26 -15.02 27.58 10.38
C GLY A 26 -13.84 27.60 11.33
N GLU A 27 -13.83 28.65 12.17
CA GLU A 27 -12.80 28.87 13.17
C GLU A 27 -13.45 29.26 14.49
N LEU A 28 -13.04 28.65 15.59
CA LEU A 28 -13.46 29.02 16.94
C LEU A 28 -12.73 30.30 17.39
N LYS A 29 -13.28 30.99 18.40
CA LYS A 29 -12.66 32.23 18.96
C LYS A 29 -11.22 32.01 19.46
N ASN A 30 -10.85 30.83 19.83
CA ASN A 30 -9.49 30.47 20.25
C ASN A 30 -8.56 30.11 19.06
N GLY A 31 -9.03 30.21 17.80
CA GLY A 31 -8.24 29.98 16.61
C GLY A 31 -8.25 28.53 16.11
N LEU A 32 -8.92 27.59 16.79
CA LEU A 32 -9.06 26.21 16.31
C LEU A 32 -9.95 26.20 15.06
N LYS A 33 -9.42 25.64 13.96
CA LYS A 33 -10.15 25.48 12.70
C LYS A 33 -10.89 24.15 12.67
N TYR A 34 -12.04 24.11 12.00
CA TYR A 34 -12.78 22.87 11.84
C TYR A 34 -13.31 22.71 10.42
N TYR A 35 -13.40 21.44 9.99
CA TYR A 35 -13.90 21.00 8.69
C TYR A 35 -14.83 19.81 8.91
N ILE A 36 -16.08 19.94 8.48
CA ILE A 36 -17.12 18.93 8.72
C ILE A 36 -17.77 18.58 7.37
N LYS A 37 -17.81 17.29 7.03
CA LYS A 37 -18.48 16.82 5.82
C LYS A 37 -19.34 15.59 6.14
N GLU A 38 -20.61 15.70 5.81
CA GLU A 38 -21.53 14.55 5.87
C GLU A 38 -21.24 13.57 4.73
N ASN A 39 -21.16 12.30 5.07
CA ASN A 39 -21.07 11.22 4.09
C ASN A 39 -21.63 9.92 4.70
N LYS A 40 -22.56 9.27 3.99
CA LYS A 40 -23.26 8.06 4.48
C LYS A 40 -22.52 6.75 4.23
N LEU A 41 -21.25 6.79 3.84
CA LEU A 41 -20.50 5.58 3.50
C LEU A 41 -19.14 5.53 4.22
N PRO A 42 -18.93 4.48 5.04
CA PRO A 42 -19.88 3.45 5.48
C PRO A 42 -20.99 4.03 6.36
N GLN A 43 -22.19 3.40 6.33
CA GLN A 43 -23.34 3.84 7.14
C GLN A 43 -23.03 3.77 8.64
N ASN A 44 -23.60 4.69 9.40
CA ASN A 44 -23.44 4.79 10.85
C ASN A 44 -21.99 4.84 11.31
N THR A 45 -21.07 5.37 10.50
CA THR A 45 -19.66 5.52 10.87
C THR A 45 -19.17 6.94 10.65
N ALA A 46 -18.19 7.34 11.45
CA ALA A 46 -17.49 8.60 11.28
C ALA A 46 -16.00 8.44 11.52
N ILE A 47 -15.20 9.28 10.85
CA ILE A 47 -13.78 9.42 11.06
C ILE A 47 -13.47 10.86 11.48
N PHE A 48 -12.66 10.98 12.51
CA PHE A 48 -12.24 12.26 13.09
C PHE A 48 -10.74 12.38 13.08
N TYR A 49 -10.25 13.60 12.85
CA TYR A 49 -8.83 13.93 12.99
C TYR A 49 -8.66 15.18 13.82
N LEU A 50 -7.66 15.17 14.67
CA LEU A 50 -7.06 16.36 15.24
C LEU A 50 -5.68 16.52 14.61
N VAL A 51 -5.48 17.58 13.86
CA VAL A 51 -4.18 17.94 13.27
C VAL A 51 -3.60 19.08 14.08
N VAL A 52 -2.46 18.84 14.69
CA VAL A 52 -1.65 19.85 15.36
C VAL A 52 -0.56 20.28 14.39
N ASN A 53 -0.57 21.51 13.90
CA ASN A 53 0.44 22.04 12.97
C ASN A 53 1.76 22.31 13.71
N SER A 54 2.25 21.31 14.41
CA SER A 54 3.51 21.28 15.13
C SER A 54 4.09 19.88 15.07
N GLY A 55 5.34 19.79 14.73
CA GLY A 55 6.07 18.54 14.59
C GLY A 55 7.53 18.70 14.98
N SER A 56 8.41 17.84 14.47
CA SER A 56 9.82 17.86 14.87
C SER A 56 10.56 19.15 14.48
N THR A 57 10.10 19.90 13.45
CA THR A 57 10.69 21.20 13.10
C THR A 57 10.48 22.27 14.17
N ASP A 58 9.54 22.08 15.10
CA ASP A 58 9.27 23.00 16.20
C ASP A 58 10.08 22.71 17.47
N GLU A 59 10.91 21.66 17.43
CA GLU A 59 11.85 21.32 18.51
C GLU A 59 13.04 22.28 18.52
N LYS A 60 13.52 22.65 19.69
CA LYS A 60 14.77 23.38 19.89
C LYS A 60 15.97 22.42 19.88
N ASP A 61 17.19 22.98 19.88
CA ASP A 61 18.37 22.16 20.13
C ASP A 61 18.30 21.56 21.54
N GLY A 62 18.48 20.24 21.63
CA GLY A 62 18.28 19.46 22.87
C GLY A 62 16.86 18.94 23.09
N GLU A 63 15.94 19.14 22.11
CA GLU A 63 14.56 18.62 22.15
C GLU A 63 14.27 17.61 21.03
N GLN A 64 15.29 17.14 20.29
CA GLN A 64 15.11 16.29 19.13
C GLN A 64 14.42 14.97 19.50
N GLY A 65 13.20 14.78 18.93
CA GLY A 65 12.35 13.61 19.15
C GLY A 65 11.22 13.84 20.17
N LEU A 66 11.14 15.02 20.80
CA LEU A 66 10.07 15.29 21.78
C LEU A 66 8.69 15.39 21.16
N ALA A 67 8.57 15.81 19.91
CA ALA A 67 7.28 15.87 19.22
C ALA A 67 6.69 14.45 19.05
N HIS A 68 7.49 13.49 18.66
CA HIS A 68 7.11 12.09 18.54
C HIS A 68 6.89 11.44 19.92
N PHE A 69 7.77 11.72 20.88
CA PHE A 69 7.61 11.21 22.24
C PHE A 69 6.32 11.73 22.90
N LEU A 70 5.96 13.00 22.67
CA LEU A 70 4.71 13.58 23.16
C LEU A 70 3.49 12.89 22.53
N GLU A 71 3.56 12.52 21.27
CA GLU A 71 2.50 11.76 20.62
C GLU A 71 2.21 10.45 21.39
N HIS A 72 3.25 9.70 21.78
CA HIS A 72 3.11 8.49 22.60
C HIS A 72 2.53 8.84 23.99
N MET A 73 3.03 9.91 24.62
CA MET A 73 2.58 10.32 25.94
C MET A 73 1.12 10.77 25.96
N ALA A 74 0.55 11.23 24.85
CA ALA A 74 -0.86 11.58 24.74
C ALA A 74 -1.82 10.39 25.01
N PHE A 75 -1.33 9.16 24.93
CA PHE A 75 -2.07 7.94 25.27
C PHE A 75 -1.79 7.44 26.71
N ASN A 76 -0.81 8.02 27.40
CA ASN A 76 -0.33 7.51 28.68
C ASN A 76 -0.86 8.30 29.90
N GLY A 77 -1.61 9.37 29.68
CA GLY A 77 -2.25 10.11 30.76
C GLY A 77 -2.82 11.45 30.34
N SER A 78 -3.97 11.80 30.92
CA SER A 78 -4.63 13.07 30.67
C SER A 78 -5.48 13.48 31.86
N ARG A 79 -6.15 14.64 31.77
CA ARG A 79 -7.04 15.17 32.80
C ARG A 79 -8.12 14.15 33.20
N ASP A 80 -8.73 13.45 32.24
CA ASP A 80 -9.91 12.61 32.45
C ASP A 80 -9.64 11.11 32.30
N PHE A 81 -8.43 10.71 31.94
CA PHE A 81 -8.04 9.33 31.70
C PHE A 81 -6.68 9.03 32.34
N SER A 82 -6.61 7.97 33.11
CA SER A 82 -5.35 7.36 33.54
C SER A 82 -4.69 6.60 32.37
N LYS A 83 -3.46 6.12 32.61
CA LYS A 83 -2.73 5.30 31.65
C LYS A 83 -3.60 4.14 31.15
N ASN A 84 -3.53 3.91 29.84
CA ASN A 84 -4.22 2.82 29.16
C ASN A 84 -5.76 2.80 29.36
N GLU A 85 -6.33 3.63 30.23
CA GLU A 85 -7.76 3.73 30.42
C GLU A 85 -8.44 4.25 29.16
N LEU A 86 -7.79 5.21 28.47
CA LEU A 86 -8.23 5.74 27.20
C LEU A 86 -8.32 4.62 26.13
N ILE A 87 -7.24 3.85 25.95
CA ILE A 87 -7.19 2.77 24.96
C ILE A 87 -8.22 1.70 25.30
N LYS A 88 -8.29 1.29 26.59
CA LYS A 88 -9.25 0.28 27.05
C LYS A 88 -10.70 0.70 26.83
N GLN A 89 -11.02 1.97 27.07
CA GLN A 89 -12.37 2.47 26.83
C GLN A 89 -12.73 2.44 25.34
N LEU A 90 -11.83 2.88 24.48
CA LEU A 90 -12.04 2.90 23.03
C LEU A 90 -12.12 1.48 22.46
N GLU A 91 -11.25 0.56 22.90
CA GLU A 91 -11.32 -0.86 22.52
C GLU A 91 -12.66 -1.50 22.92
N SER A 92 -13.22 -1.15 24.08
CA SER A 92 -14.53 -1.64 24.52
C SER A 92 -15.70 -1.14 23.65
N LEU A 93 -15.49 -0.03 22.89
CA LEU A 93 -16.43 0.46 21.88
C LEU A 93 -16.22 -0.19 20.50
N GLY A 94 -15.34 -1.18 20.41
CA GLY A 94 -14.99 -1.88 19.17
C GLY A 94 -13.94 -1.19 18.30
N VAL A 95 -13.29 -0.14 18.80
CA VAL A 95 -12.20 0.57 18.13
C VAL A 95 -10.91 -0.26 18.23
N LYS A 96 -10.23 -0.48 17.09
CA LYS A 96 -8.97 -1.21 17.03
C LYS A 96 -7.80 -0.24 17.02
N PHE A 97 -6.87 -0.43 17.94
CA PHE A 97 -5.61 0.31 17.93
C PHE A 97 -4.81 0.02 16.65
N GLY A 98 -4.30 1.06 16.01
CA GLY A 98 -3.60 1.00 14.73
C GLY A 98 -4.50 1.06 13.49
N ALA A 99 -5.71 0.53 13.53
CA ALA A 99 -6.65 0.54 12.40
C ALA A 99 -7.71 1.64 12.50
N ASP A 100 -8.35 1.79 13.67
CA ASP A 100 -9.41 2.77 13.90
C ASP A 100 -8.97 3.92 14.83
N LEU A 101 -7.92 3.70 15.62
CA LEU A 101 -7.26 4.65 16.51
C LEU A 101 -5.78 4.67 16.19
N ASN A 102 -5.26 5.81 15.76
CA ASN A 102 -3.86 5.97 15.44
C ASN A 102 -3.40 7.41 15.65
N ALA A 103 -2.08 7.59 15.77
CA ALA A 103 -1.45 8.90 15.71
C ALA A 103 -0.17 8.81 14.88
N GLN A 104 0.31 9.94 14.43
CA GLN A 104 1.57 10.04 13.70
C GLN A 104 2.18 11.43 13.86
N THR A 105 3.50 11.46 13.95
CA THR A 105 4.30 12.68 13.97
C THR A 105 5.16 12.77 12.71
N SER A 106 5.09 13.92 12.04
CA SER A 106 5.96 14.27 10.92
C SER A 106 6.86 15.44 11.27
N TYR A 107 7.55 15.99 10.27
CA TYR A 107 8.35 17.20 10.45
C TYR A 107 7.51 18.40 10.88
N ASP A 108 6.33 18.59 10.28
CA ASP A 108 5.56 19.82 10.41
C ASP A 108 4.26 19.65 11.20
N GLN A 109 3.83 18.42 11.46
CA GLN A 109 2.55 18.16 12.12
C GLN A 109 2.57 16.87 12.94
N THR A 110 1.68 16.87 13.95
CA THR A 110 1.24 15.68 14.67
C THR A 110 -0.25 15.50 14.46
N SER A 111 -0.72 14.31 14.12
CA SER A 111 -2.14 14.05 13.90
C SER A 111 -2.63 12.85 14.69
N TYR A 112 -3.86 12.95 15.20
CA TYR A 112 -4.58 11.90 15.92
C TYR A 112 -5.82 11.54 15.14
N THR A 113 -6.07 10.25 14.94
CA THR A 113 -7.18 9.73 14.13
C THR A 113 -8.05 8.81 14.96
N LEU A 114 -9.36 8.93 14.81
CA LEU A 114 -10.31 8.04 15.46
C LEU A 114 -11.51 7.77 14.55
N SER A 115 -11.80 6.47 14.32
CA SER A 115 -12.97 6.00 13.58
C SER A 115 -13.92 5.27 14.49
N ILE A 116 -15.21 5.61 14.47
CA ILE A 116 -16.22 5.01 15.34
C ILE A 116 -17.50 4.65 14.60
N ASN A 117 -18.33 3.80 15.23
CA ASN A 117 -19.74 3.73 14.92
C ASN A 117 -20.47 4.89 15.59
N VAL A 118 -21.29 5.61 14.82
CA VAL A 118 -21.98 6.83 15.25
C VAL A 118 -23.21 6.47 16.12
N ASN A 119 -23.21 6.95 17.34
CA ASN A 119 -24.34 7.06 18.25
C ASN A 119 -23.99 8.13 19.30
N GLU A 120 -25.02 8.61 20.05
CA GLU A 120 -24.84 9.70 21.01
C GLU A 120 -23.76 9.42 22.07
N LYS A 121 -23.70 8.18 22.61
CA LYS A 121 -22.69 7.79 23.58
C LYS A 121 -21.27 7.85 22.99
N ASN A 122 -21.08 7.22 21.83
CA ASN A 122 -19.78 7.16 21.18
C ASN A 122 -19.28 8.54 20.76
N LEU A 123 -20.15 9.40 20.23
CA LEU A 123 -19.81 10.80 19.94
C LEU A 123 -19.35 11.55 21.19
N LYS A 124 -20.08 11.43 22.29
CA LYS A 124 -19.71 12.06 23.56
C LYS A 124 -18.34 11.60 24.06
N ASP A 125 -18.07 10.31 24.00
CA ASP A 125 -16.78 9.75 24.44
C ASP A 125 -15.63 10.22 23.54
N VAL A 126 -15.82 10.24 22.21
CA VAL A 126 -14.83 10.73 21.24
C VAL A 126 -14.50 12.20 21.45
N PHE A 127 -15.49 13.06 21.60
CA PHE A 127 -15.26 14.48 21.83
C PHE A 127 -14.55 14.74 23.17
N LYS A 128 -14.82 13.92 24.19
CA LYS A 128 -14.07 13.94 25.45
C LYS A 128 -12.60 13.58 25.25
N VAL A 129 -12.30 12.55 24.44
CA VAL A 129 -10.93 12.16 24.10
C VAL A 129 -10.19 13.29 23.39
N PHE A 130 -10.75 13.86 22.33
CA PHE A 130 -10.11 14.97 21.61
C PHE A 130 -9.93 16.22 22.48
N SER A 131 -10.88 16.52 23.36
CA SER A 131 -10.72 17.63 24.33
C SER A 131 -9.50 17.40 25.23
N ASN A 132 -9.24 16.16 25.65
CA ASN A 132 -8.05 15.83 26.45
C ASN A 132 -6.74 15.95 25.64
N TRP A 133 -6.73 15.61 24.37
CA TRP A 133 -5.55 15.81 23.52
C TRP A 133 -5.27 17.31 23.25
N ILE A 134 -6.32 18.13 23.14
CA ILE A 134 -6.18 19.57 22.89
C ILE A 134 -5.54 20.30 24.07
N ASP A 135 -6.04 20.08 25.31
CA ASP A 135 -5.61 20.87 26.48
C ASP A 135 -5.52 20.08 27.80
N GLY A 136 -5.54 18.75 27.75
CA GLY A 136 -5.63 17.91 28.94
C GLY A 136 -4.51 16.88 29.13
N VAL A 137 -3.52 16.81 28.25
CA VAL A 137 -2.42 15.82 28.39
C VAL A 137 -1.61 16.11 29.65
N LYS A 138 -1.34 15.08 30.45
CA LYS A 138 -0.52 15.11 31.65
C LYS A 138 0.64 14.16 31.53
N ILE A 139 1.82 14.62 31.81
CA ILE A 139 3.03 13.83 31.71
C ILE A 139 3.40 13.29 33.10
N ASP A 140 3.14 11.97 33.29
CA ASP A 140 3.60 11.23 34.46
C ASP A 140 5.04 10.77 34.25
N ALA A 141 5.90 10.97 35.25
CA ALA A 141 7.34 10.63 35.15
C ALA A 141 7.57 9.11 35.04
N GLY A 142 6.76 8.31 35.74
CA GLY A 142 6.89 6.84 35.69
C GLY A 142 6.45 6.28 34.33
N GLU A 143 5.40 6.85 33.73
CA GLU A 143 4.95 6.46 32.40
C GLU A 143 5.89 6.95 31.29
N LEU A 144 6.46 8.16 31.44
CA LEU A 144 7.51 8.68 30.56
C LEU A 144 8.70 7.72 30.50
N ASP A 145 9.17 7.23 31.66
CA ASP A 145 10.32 6.33 31.74
C ASP A 145 10.03 4.96 31.10
N LYS A 146 8.81 4.43 31.24
CA LYS A 146 8.40 3.20 30.54
C LYS A 146 8.34 3.39 29.03
N GLU A 147 7.70 4.48 28.56
CA GLU A 147 7.51 4.74 27.14
C GLU A 147 8.84 5.04 26.43
N ARG A 148 9.85 5.55 27.13
CA ARG A 148 11.21 5.75 26.64
C ARG A 148 11.81 4.47 26.05
N GLY A 149 11.57 3.33 26.70
CA GLY A 149 11.98 2.01 26.21
C GLY A 149 11.32 1.69 24.86
N VAL A 150 10.03 1.97 24.71
CA VAL A 150 9.26 1.71 23.49
C VAL A 150 9.80 2.53 22.32
N ILE A 151 10.08 3.82 22.51
CA ILE A 151 10.66 4.69 21.46
C ILE A 151 12.05 4.26 21.05
N MET A 152 12.89 3.83 22.01
CA MET A 152 14.23 3.29 21.71
C MET A 152 14.16 2.01 20.88
N GLU A 153 13.18 1.13 21.15
CA GLU A 153 12.97 -0.06 20.34
C GLU A 153 12.35 0.26 18.97
N GLU A 154 11.52 1.30 18.88
CA GLU A 154 11.01 1.79 17.58
C GLU A 154 12.16 2.33 16.71
N GLU A 155 13.06 3.15 17.26
CA GLU A 155 14.26 3.60 16.54
C GLU A 155 15.07 2.41 16.05
N ARG A 156 15.29 1.41 16.91
CA ARG A 156 16.01 0.18 16.56
C ARG A 156 15.33 -0.56 15.40
N GLN A 157 14.03 -0.67 15.42
CA GLN A 157 13.27 -1.31 14.34
C GLN A 157 13.34 -0.51 13.03
N ARG A 158 13.27 0.82 13.10
CA ARG A 158 13.37 1.72 11.95
C ARG A 158 14.77 1.80 11.35
N ASN A 159 15.81 1.53 12.11
CA ASN A 159 17.21 1.64 11.68
C ASN A 159 17.63 0.52 10.70
N THR A 160 16.91 0.48 9.56
CA THR A 160 17.17 -0.42 8.44
C THR A 160 18.18 0.20 7.48
N PRO A 161 18.84 -0.59 6.61
CA PRO A 161 19.69 -0.05 5.54
C PRO A 161 19.00 1.00 4.67
N ALA A 162 17.74 0.76 4.29
CA ALA A 162 16.95 1.71 3.51
C ALA A 162 16.72 3.03 4.24
N TYR A 163 16.47 2.99 5.55
CA TYR A 163 16.30 4.19 6.37
C TYR A 163 17.61 4.98 6.50
N ARG A 164 18.75 4.32 6.69
CA ARG A 164 20.08 4.98 6.70
C ARG A 164 20.38 5.66 5.37
N LEU A 165 20.04 5.01 4.25
CA LEU A 165 20.17 5.59 2.92
C LEU A 165 19.23 6.80 2.74
N TYR A 166 18.01 6.75 3.25
CA TYR A 166 17.10 7.90 3.29
C TYR A 166 17.70 9.06 4.10
N LEU A 167 18.25 8.80 5.29
CA LEU A 167 18.91 9.83 6.11
C LEU A 167 20.14 10.42 5.42
N ALA A 168 20.91 9.63 4.66
CA ALA A 168 22.00 10.16 3.84
C ALA A 168 21.49 11.12 2.75
N GLN A 169 20.39 10.77 2.08
CA GLN A 169 19.76 11.64 1.07
C GLN A 169 19.17 12.92 1.69
N SER A 170 18.59 12.84 2.87
CA SER A 170 17.97 14.00 3.53
C SER A 170 18.96 15.14 3.77
N LYS A 171 20.26 14.81 3.89
CA LYS A 171 21.32 15.81 4.05
C LYS A 171 21.52 16.72 2.83
N ASP A 172 21.29 16.22 1.62
CA ASP A 172 21.34 17.06 0.41
C ASP A 172 19.97 17.67 0.07
N ILE A 173 18.90 16.91 0.27
CA ILE A 173 17.54 17.37 -0.01
C ILE A 173 17.17 18.58 0.88
N PHE A 174 17.48 18.49 2.16
CA PHE A 174 17.15 19.52 3.17
C PHE A 174 18.34 20.36 3.60
N ALA A 175 19.40 20.41 2.80
CA ALA A 175 20.63 21.11 3.15
C ALA A 175 20.38 22.57 3.56
N GLY A 176 20.93 22.96 4.73
CA GLY A 176 20.84 24.32 5.26
C GLY A 176 19.49 24.70 5.87
N SER A 177 18.54 23.77 5.94
CA SER A 177 17.24 23.98 6.58
C SER A 177 17.14 23.30 7.94
N ILE A 178 16.10 23.66 8.70
CA ILE A 178 15.78 23.02 9.99
C ILE A 178 15.45 21.54 9.83
N TYR A 179 14.88 21.11 8.71
CA TYR A 179 14.52 19.72 8.41
C TYR A 179 15.73 18.76 8.46
N GLN A 180 16.91 19.24 8.09
CA GLN A 180 18.14 18.43 8.13
C GLN A 180 18.48 17.95 9.55
N LYS A 181 18.07 18.71 10.57
CA LYS A 181 18.44 18.50 11.98
C LYS A 181 17.29 17.96 12.85
N ARG A 182 16.09 17.77 12.27
CA ARG A 182 14.85 17.50 13.02
C ARG A 182 14.13 16.26 12.45
N VAL A 183 14.85 15.14 12.39
CA VAL A 183 14.21 13.86 12.03
C VAL A 183 13.21 13.48 13.12
N PRO A 184 11.94 13.12 12.82
CA PRO A 184 10.90 12.92 13.83
C PRO A 184 11.23 11.91 14.94
N ILE A 185 11.93 10.81 14.62
CA ILE A 185 12.34 9.83 15.65
C ILE A 185 13.32 10.42 16.68
N GLY A 186 14.02 11.52 16.33
CA GLY A 186 14.87 12.31 17.20
C GLY A 186 16.25 11.74 17.50
N ASP A 187 16.85 12.28 18.59
CA ASP A 187 18.14 11.85 19.12
C ASP A 187 17.92 11.00 20.37
N MET A 188 18.42 9.79 20.34
CA MET A 188 18.25 8.83 21.44
C MET A 188 18.92 9.29 22.75
N ASN A 189 19.89 10.20 22.72
CA ASN A 189 20.46 10.78 23.93
C ASN A 189 19.47 11.77 24.59
N VAL A 190 18.73 12.55 23.78
CA VAL A 190 17.65 13.42 24.26
C VAL A 190 16.52 12.57 24.83
N ILE A 191 16.08 11.55 24.10
CA ILE A 191 15.02 10.62 24.54
C ILE A 191 15.37 9.96 25.88
N LYS A 192 16.63 9.57 26.11
CA LYS A 192 17.09 8.98 27.37
C LYS A 192 17.11 9.91 28.55
N SER A 193 17.26 11.21 28.33
CA SER A 193 17.55 12.18 29.41
C SER A 193 16.42 13.16 29.71
N VAL A 194 15.43 13.35 28.80
CA VAL A 194 14.35 14.29 29.02
C VAL A 194 13.50 13.92 30.24
N ASP A 195 13.15 14.90 31.06
CA ASP A 195 12.28 14.71 32.22
C ASP A 195 10.83 15.11 31.94
N ALA A 196 9.92 14.70 32.82
CA ALA A 196 8.48 14.93 32.67
C ALA A 196 8.13 16.41 32.65
N LYS A 197 8.87 17.26 33.40
CA LYS A 197 8.64 18.70 33.42
C LYS A 197 8.94 19.32 32.08
N HIS A 198 10.07 19.01 31.47
CA HIS A 198 10.46 19.53 30.17
C HIS A 198 9.47 19.05 29.07
N MET A 199 9.03 17.78 29.13
CA MET A 199 8.01 17.27 28.22
C MET A 199 6.66 17.98 28.39
N GLN A 200 6.26 18.28 29.64
CA GLN A 200 5.03 19.05 29.89
C GLN A 200 5.16 20.50 29.36
N GLU A 201 6.29 21.16 29.56
CA GLU A 201 6.57 22.51 29.00
C GLU A 201 6.56 22.49 27.46
N PHE A 202 7.06 21.40 26.84
CA PHE A 202 7.01 21.21 25.39
C PHE A 202 5.57 21.10 24.90
N TYR A 203 4.72 20.28 25.54
CA TYR A 203 3.30 20.17 25.26
C TYR A 203 2.59 21.52 25.35
N GLU A 204 2.73 22.21 26.48
CA GLU A 204 2.11 23.52 26.73
C GLU A 204 2.56 24.60 25.75
N ARG A 205 3.78 24.49 25.19
CA ARG A 205 4.28 25.42 24.18
C ARG A 205 3.61 25.21 22.82
N LEU A 206 3.40 23.97 22.39
CA LEU A 206 3.06 23.63 21.02
C LEU A 206 1.59 23.27 20.80
N TYR A 207 0.94 22.67 21.80
CA TYR A 207 -0.47 22.28 21.69
C TYR A 207 -1.39 23.47 22.00
N GLN A 208 -1.45 24.38 21.02
CA GLN A 208 -2.26 25.59 21.09
C GLN A 208 -3.43 25.51 20.13
N PRO A 209 -4.70 25.79 20.54
CA PRO A 209 -5.86 25.74 19.65
C PRO A 209 -5.66 26.45 18.31
N ARG A 210 -4.94 27.58 18.28
CA ARG A 210 -4.66 28.33 17.04
C ARG A 210 -3.78 27.57 16.03
N PHE A 211 -3.09 26.52 16.46
CA PHE A 211 -2.28 25.62 15.60
C PHE A 211 -3.02 24.35 15.23
N MET A 212 -4.29 24.21 15.62
CA MET A 212 -5.04 22.97 15.46
C MET A 212 -6.14 23.09 14.41
N SER A 213 -6.35 21.98 13.73
CA SER A 213 -7.47 21.77 12.84
C SER A 213 -8.18 20.48 13.22
N PHE A 214 -9.51 20.55 13.34
CA PHE A 214 -10.35 19.38 13.60
C PHE A 214 -11.13 19.01 12.35
N VAL A 215 -11.06 17.76 11.94
CA VAL A 215 -11.75 17.22 10.77
C VAL A 215 -12.74 16.17 11.21
N ALA A 216 -13.98 16.26 10.74
CA ALA A 216 -15.04 15.27 10.96
C ALA A 216 -15.70 14.90 9.64
N VAL A 217 -15.66 13.63 9.27
CA VAL A 217 -16.34 13.11 8.07
C VAL A 217 -17.11 11.85 8.42
N GLY A 218 -18.42 11.81 8.10
CA GLY A 218 -19.20 10.63 8.45
C GLY A 218 -20.71 10.76 8.31
N ASP A 219 -21.39 9.70 8.75
CA ASP A 219 -22.85 9.60 8.73
C ASP A 219 -23.43 10.20 10.03
N PHE A 220 -23.50 11.51 10.07
CA PHE A 220 -23.97 12.31 11.20
C PHE A 220 -24.61 13.63 10.70
N ASP A 221 -25.28 14.36 11.52
CA ASP A 221 -25.72 15.74 11.24
C ASP A 221 -24.55 16.73 11.48
N LYS A 222 -24.18 17.49 10.47
CA LYS A 222 -23.05 18.44 10.53
C LYS A 222 -23.25 19.56 11.54
N ASN A 223 -24.51 19.94 11.84
CA ASN A 223 -24.81 20.98 12.83
C ASN A 223 -24.66 20.44 14.26
N GLU A 224 -25.03 19.16 14.49
CA GLU A 224 -24.78 18.48 15.76
C GLU A 224 -23.27 18.39 16.02
N ILE A 225 -22.48 17.97 15.03
CA ILE A 225 -21.01 17.92 15.15
C ILE A 225 -20.43 19.32 15.43
N LYS A 226 -20.90 20.35 14.73
CA LYS A 226 -20.49 21.74 14.99
C LYS A 226 -20.79 22.14 16.45
N ALA A 227 -21.99 21.85 16.96
CA ALA A 227 -22.35 22.16 18.33
C ALA A 227 -21.45 21.41 19.35
N LEU A 228 -21.08 20.15 19.05
CA LEU A 228 -20.15 19.39 19.88
C LEU A 228 -18.73 20.00 19.85
N ILE A 229 -18.24 20.46 18.70
CA ILE A 229 -16.96 21.19 18.59
C ILE A 229 -17.00 22.45 19.44
N GLU A 230 -18.03 23.28 19.29
CA GLU A 230 -18.18 24.55 20.04
C GLU A 230 -18.23 24.28 21.56
N LYS A 231 -19.01 23.25 21.98
CA LYS A 231 -19.16 22.89 23.40
C LYS A 231 -17.87 22.38 24.04
N ASN A 232 -17.13 21.52 23.34
CA ASN A 232 -16.01 20.78 23.94
C ASN A 232 -14.65 21.47 23.75
N PHE A 233 -14.47 22.31 22.69
CA PHE A 233 -13.15 22.83 22.34
C PHE A 233 -13.03 24.37 22.55
N SER A 234 -14.14 25.10 22.70
CA SER A 234 -14.08 26.57 22.84
C SER A 234 -13.42 27.04 24.13
N ALA A 235 -13.43 26.22 25.18
CA ALA A 235 -12.84 26.56 26.47
C ALA A 235 -11.31 26.51 26.51
N ALA A 236 -10.72 25.71 25.59
CA ALA A 236 -9.28 25.57 25.46
C ALA A 236 -8.62 26.91 25.13
N LYS A 237 -7.51 27.20 25.79
CA LYS A 237 -6.85 28.51 25.70
C LYS A 237 -5.48 28.44 25.05
N ASN A 238 -5.11 29.46 24.32
CA ASN A 238 -3.73 29.67 23.90
C ASN A 238 -2.92 30.19 25.10
N SER A 239 -1.97 29.39 25.57
CA SER A 239 -1.23 29.69 26.83
C SER A 239 -0.01 30.60 26.63
N ASN A 240 0.43 30.79 25.38
CA ASN A 240 1.65 31.57 25.07
C ASN A 240 1.60 32.18 23.67
N SER A 241 2.63 32.96 23.33
CA SER A 241 2.81 33.68 22.06
C SER A 241 3.82 32.99 21.14
N TYR A 242 4.00 31.65 21.23
CA TYR A 242 4.94 30.93 20.41
C TYR A 242 4.67 31.15 18.91
N VAL A 243 5.76 31.26 18.13
CA VAL A 243 5.74 31.38 16.67
C VAL A 243 6.63 30.28 16.11
N HIS A 244 6.17 29.59 15.07
CA HIS A 244 6.94 28.56 14.39
C HIS A 244 8.24 29.11 13.83
N PRO A 245 9.33 28.32 13.84
CA PRO A 245 10.59 28.71 13.23
C PRO A 245 10.47 28.87 11.72
N ASP A 246 11.46 29.54 11.11
CA ASP A 246 11.57 29.55 9.65
C ASP A 246 11.86 28.13 9.13
N LYS A 247 10.96 27.64 8.29
CA LYS A 247 11.01 26.31 7.68
C LYS A 247 11.40 26.38 6.18
N SER A 248 11.98 27.52 5.75
CA SER A 248 12.41 27.69 4.37
C SER A 248 13.59 26.78 4.03
N ILE A 249 13.68 26.39 2.76
CA ILE A 249 14.78 25.62 2.19
C ILE A 249 15.49 26.48 1.15
N ALA A 250 16.82 26.46 1.18
CA ALA A 250 17.62 27.11 0.17
C ALA A 250 17.75 26.20 -1.06
N PHE A 251 17.45 26.74 -2.24
CA PHE A 251 17.70 26.10 -3.51
C PHE A 251 19.15 26.35 -3.94
N LYS A 252 19.74 25.37 -4.65
CA LYS A 252 21.12 25.42 -5.12
C LYS A 252 21.14 25.53 -6.63
N ASP A 253 21.32 26.73 -7.16
CA ASP A 253 21.41 26.92 -8.61
C ASP A 253 22.59 26.16 -9.23
N GLY A 254 22.34 25.61 -10.39
CA GLY A 254 23.32 24.86 -11.20
C GLY A 254 23.32 23.36 -10.88
N LEU A 255 24.18 22.67 -11.60
CA LEU A 255 24.31 21.21 -11.49
C LEU A 255 25.08 20.81 -10.23
N ASN A 256 24.46 19.93 -9.44
CA ASN A 256 25.03 19.30 -8.26
C ASN A 256 25.00 17.77 -8.42
N VAL A 257 26.09 17.07 -8.09
CA VAL A 257 26.19 15.61 -8.18
C VAL A 257 26.43 15.02 -6.80
N PHE A 258 25.59 14.05 -6.42
CA PHE A 258 25.64 13.35 -5.14
C PHE A 258 25.78 11.85 -5.38
N ASN A 259 26.69 11.20 -4.67
CA ASN A 259 26.94 9.78 -4.75
C ASN A 259 26.64 9.14 -3.38
N TYR A 260 25.76 8.16 -3.38
CA TYR A 260 25.35 7.42 -2.18
C TYR A 260 25.87 6.00 -2.25
N ASP A 261 26.49 5.59 -1.16
CA ASP A 261 26.84 4.19 -0.95
C ASP A 261 25.55 3.42 -0.57
N ALA A 262 25.19 2.48 -1.40
CA ALA A 262 24.00 1.64 -1.25
C ALA A 262 24.36 0.15 -1.02
N ASN A 263 25.57 -0.14 -0.53
CA ASN A 263 26.10 -1.50 -0.36
C ASN A 263 25.27 -2.37 0.61
N GLU A 264 24.55 -1.74 1.56
CA GLU A 264 23.66 -2.43 2.48
C GLU A 264 22.24 -2.61 1.93
N THR A 265 21.96 -2.11 0.71
CA THR A 265 20.67 -2.19 0.05
C THR A 265 20.81 -2.76 -1.36
N ALA A 266 19.73 -3.19 -1.97
CA ALA A 266 19.73 -3.58 -3.39
C ALA A 266 19.65 -2.38 -4.36
N ALA A 267 19.77 -1.14 -3.86
CA ALA A 267 19.57 0.06 -4.68
C ALA A 267 20.72 0.27 -5.70
N GLN A 268 20.34 0.33 -6.98
CA GLN A 268 21.25 0.53 -8.11
C GLN A 268 20.53 1.35 -9.18
N PHE A 269 20.54 2.67 -9.04
CA PHE A 269 19.84 3.59 -9.95
C PHE A 269 20.48 4.99 -9.99
N VAL A 270 20.11 5.75 -11.00
CA VAL A 270 20.46 7.17 -11.13
C VAL A 270 19.21 8.01 -11.18
N ARG A 271 19.19 9.10 -10.44
CA ARG A 271 18.07 10.05 -10.42
C ARG A 271 18.54 11.44 -10.78
N LEU A 272 18.04 11.96 -11.92
CA LEU A 272 18.17 13.37 -12.32
C LEU A 272 16.95 14.12 -11.79
N SER A 273 17.15 15.16 -11.02
CA SER A 273 16.07 15.90 -10.35
C SER A 273 16.21 17.39 -10.51
N PHE A 274 15.05 18.06 -10.59
CA PHE A 274 14.91 19.51 -10.66
C PHE A 274 14.08 19.96 -9.46
N PHE A 275 14.64 20.85 -8.64
CA PHE A 275 14.06 21.31 -7.39
C PHE A 275 13.47 22.72 -7.56
N ASP A 276 12.18 22.86 -7.30
CA ASP A 276 11.42 24.11 -7.39
C ASP A 276 10.61 24.37 -6.11
N LYS A 277 10.17 25.62 -5.97
CA LYS A 277 9.23 25.98 -4.90
C LYS A 277 7.87 25.36 -5.14
N PHE A 278 7.31 24.78 -4.10
CA PHE A 278 5.93 24.31 -4.15
C PHE A 278 4.96 25.50 -4.29
N LYS A 279 3.98 25.33 -5.15
CA LYS A 279 2.86 26.26 -5.34
C LYS A 279 1.57 25.52 -5.03
N PRO A 280 0.77 25.97 -4.04
CA PRO A 280 -0.53 25.39 -3.79
C PRO A 280 -1.46 25.54 -5.01
N VAL A 281 -2.48 24.73 -5.09
CA VAL A 281 -3.48 24.79 -6.15
C VAL A 281 -4.54 25.83 -5.75
N LEU A 282 -4.47 27.02 -6.33
CA LEU A 282 -5.34 28.15 -5.98
C LEU A 282 -6.34 28.51 -7.08
N ASP A 283 -6.04 28.15 -8.33
CA ASP A 283 -6.85 28.49 -9.50
C ASP A 283 -6.79 27.40 -10.59
N GLU A 284 -7.53 27.62 -11.68
CA GLU A 284 -7.57 26.71 -12.82
C GLU A 284 -6.19 26.56 -13.50
N ALA A 285 -5.34 27.57 -13.50
CA ALA A 285 -4.01 27.51 -14.10
C ALA A 285 -3.11 26.54 -13.34
N ASP A 286 -3.23 26.47 -12.02
CA ASP A 286 -2.52 25.52 -11.17
C ASP A 286 -2.99 24.07 -11.42
N VAL A 287 -4.31 23.86 -11.57
CA VAL A 287 -4.87 22.54 -11.95
C VAL A 287 -4.34 22.15 -13.33
N LYS A 288 -4.37 23.07 -14.31
CA LYS A 288 -3.86 22.84 -15.68
C LYS A 288 -2.37 22.48 -15.68
N ARG A 289 -1.57 23.12 -14.84
CA ARG A 289 -0.14 22.79 -14.65
C ARG A 289 0.01 21.34 -14.15
N ASN A 290 -0.72 20.95 -13.11
CA ASN A 290 -0.64 19.59 -12.55
C ASN A 290 -1.12 18.52 -13.53
N LEU A 291 -2.14 18.79 -14.34
CA LEU A 291 -2.58 17.90 -15.41
C LEU A 291 -1.51 17.74 -16.48
N LYS A 292 -0.79 18.83 -16.87
CA LYS A 292 0.34 18.73 -17.81
C LYS A 292 1.48 17.89 -17.24
N ASP A 293 1.80 18.04 -15.95
CA ASP A 293 2.82 17.22 -15.28
C ASP A 293 2.42 15.72 -15.29
N ALA A 294 1.16 15.40 -15.06
CA ALA A 294 0.65 14.02 -15.11
C ALA A 294 0.65 13.43 -16.55
N LEU A 295 0.31 14.25 -17.55
CA LEU A 295 0.39 13.85 -18.96
C LEU A 295 1.83 13.55 -19.37
N ILE A 296 2.81 14.38 -18.94
CA ILE A 296 4.25 14.15 -19.16
C ILE A 296 4.67 12.79 -18.59
N ALA A 297 4.27 12.47 -17.36
CA ALA A 297 4.59 11.18 -16.73
C ALA A 297 4.11 10.00 -17.59
N SER A 298 2.85 10.04 -18.02
CA SER A 298 2.28 8.98 -18.84
C SER A 298 2.90 8.86 -20.23
N LEU A 299 3.28 10.01 -20.83
CA LEU A 299 3.95 10.02 -22.13
C LEU A 299 5.36 9.46 -22.06
N ILE A 300 6.10 9.74 -21.00
CA ILE A 300 7.45 9.18 -20.79
C ILE A 300 7.36 7.65 -20.60
N ASN A 301 6.42 7.18 -19.80
CA ASN A 301 6.21 5.73 -19.60
C ASN A 301 5.86 5.05 -20.93
N MET A 302 4.93 5.60 -21.70
CA MET A 302 4.55 5.07 -23.01
C MET A 302 5.73 5.06 -24.00
N LEU A 303 6.58 6.09 -23.98
CA LEU A 303 7.78 6.15 -24.83
C LEU A 303 8.79 5.03 -24.46
N TYR A 304 8.99 4.75 -23.17
CA TYR A 304 9.87 3.66 -22.73
C TYR A 304 9.26 2.29 -23.00
N GLU A 305 7.95 2.11 -22.84
CA GLU A 305 7.26 0.89 -23.27
C GLU A 305 7.47 0.62 -24.76
N GLN A 306 7.29 1.63 -25.61
CA GLN A 306 7.54 1.53 -27.06
C GLN A 306 9.00 1.17 -27.37
N LYS A 307 9.93 1.87 -26.73
CA LYS A 307 11.37 1.66 -26.92
C LYS A 307 11.77 0.23 -26.53
N ASN A 308 11.28 -0.26 -25.40
CA ASN A 308 11.58 -1.59 -24.88
C ASN A 308 10.88 -2.70 -25.67
N ALA A 309 9.69 -2.44 -26.24
CA ALA A 309 8.98 -3.43 -27.06
C ALA A 309 9.80 -3.82 -28.32
N ASN A 310 10.57 -2.88 -28.87
CA ASN A 310 11.35 -3.07 -30.09
C ASN A 310 12.82 -3.47 -29.83
N ASN A 311 13.30 -3.35 -28.60
CA ASN A 311 14.69 -3.62 -28.23
C ASN A 311 14.76 -4.59 -27.02
N SER A 312 15.91 -5.26 -26.87
CA SER A 312 16.17 -6.08 -25.66
C SER A 312 16.65 -5.23 -24.48
N SER A 313 16.25 -3.95 -24.41
CA SER A 313 16.60 -3.08 -23.29
C SER A 313 15.70 -3.33 -22.09
N ASN A 314 16.29 -3.35 -20.89
CA ASN A 314 15.58 -3.42 -19.62
C ASN A 314 15.46 -2.04 -18.95
N LEU A 315 15.92 -0.99 -19.60
CA LEU A 315 15.91 0.33 -19.01
C LEU A 315 14.48 0.80 -18.83
N SER A 316 14.10 1.09 -17.59
CA SER A 316 12.94 1.88 -17.27
C SER A 316 13.39 3.25 -16.77
N VAL A 317 12.66 4.27 -17.16
CA VAL A 317 12.83 5.61 -16.61
C VAL A 317 11.46 6.07 -16.12
N ASP A 318 11.38 6.32 -14.84
CA ASP A 318 10.17 6.83 -14.20
C ASP A 318 10.27 8.34 -14.04
N PHE A 319 9.24 9.06 -14.47
CA PHE A 319 9.09 10.48 -14.17
C PHE A 319 8.16 10.67 -12.97
N MET A 320 8.63 11.41 -11.98
CA MET A 320 7.90 11.71 -10.76
C MET A 320 7.86 13.22 -10.50
N ALA A 321 6.66 13.74 -10.23
CA ALA A 321 6.46 15.13 -9.81
C ALA A 321 5.92 15.12 -8.37
N GLN A 322 6.81 15.19 -7.39
CA GLN A 322 6.50 15.03 -5.98
C GLN A 322 6.53 16.37 -5.21
N THR A 323 5.67 16.49 -4.21
CA THR A 323 5.80 17.53 -3.19
C THR A 323 6.38 16.87 -1.94
N LEU A 324 7.51 17.39 -1.48
CA LEU A 324 8.13 16.96 -0.24
C LEU A 324 7.77 17.93 0.89
N GLN A 325 8.16 17.53 2.11
CA GLN A 325 8.19 18.42 3.27
C GLN A 325 8.89 19.74 2.91
N ALA A 326 8.66 20.76 3.69
CA ALA A 326 9.18 22.09 3.42
C ALA A 326 8.67 22.74 2.14
N LYS A 327 7.56 22.27 1.62
CA LYS A 327 6.94 22.84 0.43
C LYS A 327 7.92 22.95 -0.76
N GLN A 328 8.69 21.88 -0.96
CA GLN A 328 9.50 21.69 -2.18
C GLN A 328 8.70 20.92 -3.21
N LYS A 329 8.80 21.33 -4.47
CA LYS A 329 8.36 20.57 -5.63
C LYS A 329 9.57 19.97 -6.32
N ILE A 330 9.58 18.67 -6.50
CA ILE A 330 10.68 17.96 -7.16
C ILE A 330 10.15 17.24 -8.39
N TYR A 331 10.81 17.46 -9.50
CA TYR A 331 10.62 16.72 -10.74
C TYR A 331 11.82 15.79 -10.92
N SER A 332 11.61 14.50 -10.94
CA SER A 332 12.67 13.51 -11.01
C SER A 332 12.51 12.56 -12.18
N PHE A 333 13.61 12.28 -12.86
CA PHE A 333 13.75 11.18 -13.81
C PHE A 333 14.67 10.16 -13.17
N GLU A 334 14.14 8.97 -12.90
CA GLU A 334 14.86 7.87 -12.27
C GLU A 334 15.09 6.76 -13.29
N ALA A 335 16.34 6.41 -13.52
CA ALA A 335 16.73 5.33 -14.41
C ALA A 335 17.31 4.16 -13.59
N ASN A 336 16.77 2.98 -13.77
CA ASN A 336 17.37 1.75 -13.27
C ASN A 336 18.69 1.50 -14.00
N VAL A 337 19.70 1.00 -13.29
CA VAL A 337 20.96 0.61 -13.90
C VAL A 337 20.88 -0.83 -14.38
N ILE A 338 21.17 -1.06 -15.64
CA ILE A 338 21.23 -2.39 -16.24
C ILE A 338 22.64 -2.94 -16.03
N GLY A 339 22.73 -4.11 -15.41
CA GLY A 339 24.01 -4.64 -14.96
C GLY A 339 24.68 -3.65 -14.00
N ASP A 340 25.94 -3.33 -14.26
CA ASP A 340 26.70 -2.32 -13.50
C ASP A 340 27.06 -1.10 -14.34
N ASP A 341 26.44 -0.92 -15.54
CA ASP A 341 26.77 0.18 -16.45
C ASP A 341 25.92 1.43 -16.21
N PHE A 342 26.32 2.22 -15.22
CA PHE A 342 25.73 3.51 -14.89
C PHE A 342 25.82 4.51 -16.05
N ASN A 343 26.93 4.48 -16.79
CA ASN A 343 27.15 5.44 -17.87
C ASN A 343 26.23 5.18 -19.07
N ALA A 344 26.02 3.90 -19.44
CA ALA A 344 25.09 3.55 -20.51
C ALA A 344 23.65 3.90 -20.14
N SER A 345 23.21 3.53 -18.92
CA SER A 345 21.86 3.82 -18.44
C SER A 345 21.59 5.33 -18.38
N LEU A 346 22.54 6.11 -17.86
CA LEU A 346 22.44 7.56 -17.80
C LEU A 346 22.44 8.21 -19.19
N LYS A 347 23.30 7.75 -20.08
CA LYS A 347 23.39 8.24 -21.47
C LYS A 347 22.11 7.97 -22.24
N ASP A 348 21.48 6.81 -22.03
CA ASP A 348 20.20 6.47 -22.63
C ASP A 348 19.08 7.38 -22.14
N MET A 349 18.96 7.58 -20.81
CA MET A 349 18.01 8.53 -20.24
C MET A 349 18.20 9.94 -20.82
N LEU A 350 19.43 10.44 -20.83
CA LEU A 350 19.75 11.76 -21.37
C LEU A 350 19.42 11.87 -22.88
N SER A 351 19.64 10.80 -23.66
CA SER A 351 19.24 10.73 -25.07
C SER A 351 17.74 10.93 -25.27
N VAL A 352 16.93 10.27 -24.44
CA VAL A 352 15.45 10.40 -24.49
C VAL A 352 15.03 11.81 -24.07
N LEU A 353 15.57 12.35 -22.98
CA LEU A 353 15.24 13.71 -22.55
C LEU A 353 15.60 14.78 -23.61
N LYS A 354 16.79 14.67 -24.22
CA LYS A 354 17.18 15.52 -25.36
C LYS A 354 16.27 15.33 -26.57
N GLY A 355 15.81 14.10 -26.80
CA GLY A 355 14.87 13.79 -27.89
C GLY A 355 13.54 14.52 -27.69
N ILE A 356 12.96 14.42 -26.51
CA ILE A 356 11.71 15.13 -26.17
C ILE A 356 11.90 16.64 -26.22
N GLU A 357 13.02 17.17 -25.73
CA GLU A 357 13.32 18.61 -25.81
C GLU A 357 13.40 19.12 -27.26
N LYS A 358 13.98 18.31 -28.14
CA LYS A 358 14.25 18.70 -29.54
C LYS A 358 13.02 18.47 -30.43
N PHE A 359 12.41 17.31 -30.36
CA PHE A 359 11.35 16.87 -31.27
C PHE A 359 9.95 16.95 -30.68
N GLY A 360 9.84 17.10 -29.34
CA GLY A 360 8.57 17.00 -28.59
C GLY A 360 8.11 15.57 -28.36
N PHE A 361 6.96 15.42 -27.71
CA PHE A 361 6.27 14.14 -27.59
C PHE A 361 5.54 13.78 -28.88
N ASN A 362 5.34 12.48 -29.13
CA ASN A 362 4.61 11.99 -30.29
C ASN A 362 3.14 12.42 -30.24
N LYS A 363 2.62 12.91 -31.38
CA LYS A 363 1.22 13.40 -31.48
C LYS A 363 0.18 12.30 -31.25
N GLY A 364 0.44 11.08 -31.73
CA GLY A 364 -0.46 9.93 -31.56
C GLY A 364 -0.51 9.49 -30.10
N ASP A 365 0.65 9.39 -29.44
CA ASP A 365 0.74 9.02 -28.03
C ASP A 365 0.06 10.07 -27.13
N PHE A 366 0.25 11.36 -27.43
CA PHE A 366 -0.45 12.44 -26.73
C PHE A 366 -1.97 12.30 -26.84
N ALA A 367 -2.49 12.03 -28.04
CA ALA A 367 -3.92 11.85 -28.23
C ALA A 367 -4.46 10.64 -27.45
N ASP A 368 -3.71 9.54 -27.44
CA ASP A 368 -4.07 8.32 -26.72
C ASP A 368 -4.02 8.54 -25.19
N VAL A 369 -2.97 9.14 -24.66
CA VAL A 369 -2.86 9.46 -23.22
C VAL A 369 -3.95 10.43 -22.78
N LYS A 370 -4.22 11.48 -23.56
CA LYS A 370 -5.28 12.45 -23.27
C LYS A 370 -6.66 11.76 -23.18
N LYS A 371 -6.93 10.81 -24.10
CA LYS A 371 -8.18 10.05 -24.12
C LYS A 371 -8.31 9.15 -22.89
N ALA A 372 -7.21 8.50 -22.46
CA ALA A 372 -7.15 7.71 -21.22
C ALA A 372 -7.43 8.57 -19.98
N PHE A 373 -6.90 9.79 -19.92
CA PHE A 373 -7.17 10.72 -18.81
C PHE A 373 -8.65 11.11 -18.75
N VAL A 374 -9.29 11.39 -19.89
CA VAL A 374 -10.73 11.68 -19.95
C VAL A 374 -11.54 10.50 -19.41
N ALA A 375 -11.27 9.27 -19.87
CA ALA A 375 -11.93 8.06 -19.40
C ALA A 375 -11.76 7.87 -17.88
N ASN A 376 -10.54 8.11 -17.35
CA ASN A 376 -10.26 8.02 -15.93
C ASN A 376 -11.03 9.08 -15.10
N VAL A 377 -11.15 10.32 -15.58
CA VAL A 377 -11.92 11.38 -14.90
C VAL A 377 -13.39 10.99 -14.80
N GLU A 378 -13.98 10.49 -15.89
CA GLU A 378 -15.37 10.02 -15.90
C GLU A 378 -15.60 8.83 -14.98
N ALA A 379 -14.71 7.83 -15.01
CA ALA A 379 -14.78 6.66 -14.12
C ALA A 379 -14.62 7.05 -12.65
N LYS A 380 -13.71 7.97 -12.34
CA LYS A 380 -13.54 8.52 -10.98
C LYS A 380 -14.82 9.17 -10.49
N PHE A 381 -15.48 9.96 -11.32
CA PHE A 381 -16.76 10.60 -10.97
C PHE A 381 -17.88 9.57 -10.75
N LYS A 382 -18.00 8.54 -11.59
CA LYS A 382 -18.99 7.47 -11.36
C LYS A 382 -18.75 6.76 -10.02
N ARG A 383 -17.50 6.45 -9.71
CA ARG A 383 -17.10 5.80 -8.45
C ARG A 383 -17.27 6.70 -7.23
N SER A 384 -17.28 8.03 -7.40
CA SER A 384 -17.47 8.96 -6.27
C SER A 384 -18.84 8.82 -5.59
N LYS A 385 -19.84 8.25 -6.29
CA LYS A 385 -21.15 7.96 -5.71
C LYS A 385 -21.11 6.94 -4.55
N THR A 386 -20.03 6.20 -4.45
CA THR A 386 -19.76 5.27 -3.33
C THR A 386 -18.43 5.58 -2.61
N LYS A 387 -18.02 6.85 -2.64
CA LYS A 387 -16.80 7.34 -2.01
C LYS A 387 -16.93 7.28 -0.49
N LYS A 388 -15.95 6.65 0.16
CA LYS A 388 -15.94 6.46 1.62
C LYS A 388 -15.53 7.75 2.36
N SER A 389 -15.98 7.88 3.59
CA SER A 389 -15.64 9.03 4.47
C SER A 389 -14.14 9.23 4.64
N SER A 390 -13.36 8.14 4.69
CA SER A 390 -11.90 8.23 4.79
C SER A 390 -11.23 8.92 3.58
N VAL A 391 -11.79 8.79 2.37
CA VAL A 391 -11.26 9.45 1.17
C VAL A 391 -11.50 10.96 1.23
N TYR A 392 -12.71 11.38 1.62
CA TYR A 392 -13.00 12.81 1.83
C TYR A 392 -12.13 13.41 2.94
N ALA A 393 -11.93 12.67 4.04
CA ALA A 393 -11.04 13.10 5.11
C ALA A 393 -9.60 13.30 4.60
N SER A 394 -9.08 12.39 3.77
CA SER A 394 -7.74 12.51 3.17
C SER A 394 -7.61 13.74 2.25
N GLU A 395 -8.66 14.07 1.49
CA GLU A 395 -8.68 15.29 0.66
C GLU A 395 -8.63 16.56 1.51
N ILE A 396 -9.37 16.59 2.63
CA ILE A 396 -9.36 17.71 3.59
C ILE A 396 -7.99 17.83 4.27
N LEU A 397 -7.40 16.71 4.70
CA LEU A 397 -6.06 16.69 5.30
C LEU A 397 -4.99 17.21 4.33
N ASN A 398 -5.05 16.79 3.07
CA ASN A 398 -4.16 17.30 2.03
C ASN A 398 -4.32 18.82 1.82
N MET A 399 -5.55 19.33 1.88
CA MET A 399 -5.81 20.78 1.84
C MET A 399 -5.22 21.51 3.07
N ILE A 400 -5.33 20.93 4.27
CA ILE A 400 -4.75 21.51 5.49
C ILE A 400 -3.22 21.56 5.38
N GLU A 401 -2.60 20.50 4.89
CA GLU A 401 -1.14 20.37 4.77
C GLU A 401 -0.57 21.25 3.65
N ASN A 402 -1.15 21.18 2.45
CA ASN A 402 -0.58 21.79 1.25
C ASN A 402 -1.26 23.11 0.83
N GLY A 403 -2.35 23.49 1.49
CA GLY A 403 -3.20 24.59 1.04
C GLY A 403 -4.04 24.18 -0.17
N GLY A 404 -4.80 25.14 -0.70
CA GLY A 404 -5.67 24.92 -1.84
C GLY A 404 -7.12 24.70 -1.43
N PHE A 405 -7.84 23.89 -2.20
CA PHE A 405 -9.30 23.68 -2.07
C PHE A 405 -9.66 22.20 -2.18
N VAL A 406 -10.77 21.83 -1.53
CA VAL A 406 -11.47 20.56 -1.74
C VAL A 406 -12.69 20.86 -2.60
N LEU A 407 -12.61 20.51 -3.89
CA LEU A 407 -13.71 20.68 -4.83
C LEU A 407 -14.78 19.58 -4.62
N SER A 408 -16.04 19.88 -4.98
CA SER A 408 -17.02 18.81 -5.13
C SER A 408 -16.58 17.83 -6.23
N ASP A 409 -17.03 16.58 -6.14
CA ASP A 409 -16.69 15.57 -7.17
C ASP A 409 -17.16 16.00 -8.57
N GLU A 410 -18.29 16.70 -8.66
CA GLU A 410 -18.82 17.22 -9.92
C GLU A 410 -17.97 18.39 -10.46
N ASP A 411 -17.61 19.36 -9.61
CA ASP A 411 -16.78 20.49 -10.01
C ASP A 411 -15.38 20.02 -10.41
N SER A 412 -14.81 19.05 -9.68
CA SER A 412 -13.53 18.43 -10.01
C SER A 412 -13.55 17.74 -11.38
N LYS A 413 -14.63 16.98 -11.67
CA LYS A 413 -14.82 16.35 -12.99
C LYS A 413 -14.93 17.43 -14.09
N ASN A 414 -15.84 18.38 -13.93
CA ASN A 414 -16.12 19.38 -14.97
C ASN A 414 -14.89 20.23 -15.27
N LEU A 415 -14.15 20.65 -14.25
CA LEU A 415 -12.91 21.39 -14.40
C LEU A 415 -11.84 20.55 -15.09
N SER A 416 -11.65 19.29 -14.66
CA SER A 416 -10.65 18.41 -15.27
C SER A 416 -10.93 18.14 -16.75
N LEU A 417 -12.20 17.87 -17.13
CA LEU A 417 -12.60 17.66 -18.53
C LEU A 417 -12.41 18.92 -19.38
N LYS A 418 -12.82 20.09 -18.86
CA LYS A 418 -12.59 21.39 -19.51
C LYS A 418 -11.10 21.57 -19.79
N LEU A 419 -10.26 21.46 -18.78
CA LEU A 419 -8.82 21.72 -18.91
C LEU A 419 -8.11 20.67 -19.77
N LEU A 420 -8.48 19.38 -19.65
CA LEU A 420 -7.97 18.35 -20.56
C LEU A 420 -8.32 18.66 -22.02
N ASN A 421 -9.52 19.16 -22.29
CA ASN A 421 -9.91 19.56 -23.66
C ASN A 421 -9.04 20.71 -24.20
N GLU A 422 -8.72 21.69 -23.36
CA GLU A 422 -7.90 22.86 -23.71
C GLU A 422 -6.41 22.56 -23.86
N ILE A 423 -5.85 21.57 -23.11
CA ILE A 423 -4.42 21.25 -23.16
C ILE A 423 -4.03 20.73 -24.54
N THR A 424 -3.05 21.37 -25.17
CA THR A 424 -2.48 20.99 -26.46
C THR A 424 -1.13 20.27 -26.29
N LEU A 425 -0.63 19.64 -27.34
CA LEU A 425 0.70 19.03 -27.36
C LEU A 425 1.80 20.06 -27.13
N GLU A 426 1.63 21.26 -27.70
CA GLU A 426 2.52 22.40 -27.55
C GLU A 426 2.59 22.83 -26.06
N ASP A 427 1.47 22.86 -25.37
CA ASP A 427 1.40 23.14 -23.93
C ASP A 427 2.23 22.16 -23.11
N VAL A 428 2.14 20.86 -23.43
CA VAL A 428 2.86 19.78 -22.72
C VAL A 428 4.36 19.86 -23.04
N ASN A 429 4.73 20.07 -24.31
CA ASN A 429 6.12 20.26 -24.73
C ASN A 429 6.74 21.50 -24.08
N ALA A 430 6.02 22.61 -24.04
CA ALA A 430 6.47 23.82 -23.35
C ALA A 430 6.67 23.58 -21.85
N ARG A 431 5.74 22.84 -21.21
CA ARG A 431 5.85 22.49 -19.80
C ARG A 431 7.06 21.60 -19.51
N PHE A 432 7.34 20.61 -20.34
CA PHE A 432 8.52 19.77 -20.22
C PHE A 432 9.82 20.59 -20.28
N LYS A 433 9.93 21.53 -21.25
CA LYS A 433 11.07 22.45 -21.33
C LYS A 433 11.21 23.33 -20.09
N GLN A 434 10.09 23.80 -19.51
CA GLN A 434 10.11 24.55 -18.25
C GLN A 434 10.68 23.73 -17.09
N ILE A 435 10.35 22.44 -17.01
CA ILE A 435 10.89 21.54 -15.98
C ILE A 435 12.40 21.40 -16.13
N LEU A 436 12.89 21.15 -17.35
CA LEU A 436 14.33 21.03 -17.62
C LEU A 436 15.10 22.34 -17.42
N ALA A 437 14.43 23.49 -17.45
CA ALA A 437 15.02 24.81 -17.25
C ALA A 437 15.03 25.25 -15.77
N ILE A 438 14.55 24.45 -14.82
CA ILE A 438 14.64 24.75 -13.40
C ILE A 438 16.11 24.81 -12.99
N PRO A 439 16.58 25.89 -12.32
CA PRO A 439 18.01 26.12 -12.07
C PRO A 439 18.68 25.11 -11.12
N ASP A 440 17.96 24.58 -10.13
CA ASP A 440 18.50 23.60 -9.16
C ASP A 440 18.41 22.17 -9.76
N GLU A 441 19.47 21.80 -10.51
CA GLU A 441 19.62 20.48 -11.14
C GLU A 441 20.50 19.58 -10.26
N ARG A 442 19.98 18.41 -9.85
CA ARG A 442 20.70 17.45 -9.01
C ARG A 442 20.73 16.06 -9.62
N VAL A 443 21.93 15.50 -9.78
CA VAL A 443 22.13 14.11 -10.15
C VAL A 443 22.49 13.32 -8.89
N ARG A 444 21.72 12.29 -8.58
CA ARG A 444 21.92 11.41 -7.43
C ARG A 444 22.16 9.99 -7.93
N VAL A 445 23.31 9.46 -7.57
CA VAL A 445 23.76 8.11 -7.94
C VAL A 445 23.68 7.22 -6.70
N PHE A 446 23.02 6.08 -6.85
CA PHE A 446 22.91 5.05 -5.81
C PHE A 446 23.63 3.81 -6.31
N SER A 447 24.77 3.49 -5.70
CA SER A 447 25.58 2.36 -6.11
C SER A 447 25.94 1.46 -4.94
N LYS A 448 25.72 0.16 -5.11
CA LYS A 448 26.16 -0.87 -4.17
C LYS A 448 27.65 -1.20 -4.30
N ASP A 449 28.25 -0.91 -5.45
CA ASP A 449 29.62 -1.32 -5.79
C ASP A 449 30.61 -0.15 -5.79
N GLY A 450 30.21 1.00 -5.21
CA GLY A 450 31.08 2.16 -5.03
C GLY A 450 31.32 3.00 -6.30
N PHE A 451 30.51 2.82 -7.37
CA PHE A 451 30.57 3.71 -8.52
C PHE A 451 30.32 5.16 -8.10
N LYS A 452 31.13 6.08 -8.64
CA LYS A 452 31.01 7.54 -8.38
C LYS A 452 30.99 8.29 -9.68
N LEU A 453 30.02 9.15 -9.83
CA LEU A 453 29.90 10.09 -10.95
C LEU A 453 30.46 11.44 -10.51
N SER A 454 31.36 12.04 -11.34
CA SER A 454 31.77 13.42 -11.17
C SER A 454 30.90 14.36 -12.01
N LYS A 455 30.91 15.66 -11.69
CA LYS A 455 30.21 16.69 -12.45
C LYS A 455 30.69 16.73 -13.91
N ASP A 456 32.04 16.68 -14.13
CA ASP A 456 32.61 16.72 -15.47
C ASP A 456 32.25 15.47 -16.28
N ALA A 457 32.21 14.28 -15.62
CA ALA A 457 31.77 13.04 -16.27
C ALA A 457 30.30 13.12 -16.68
N PHE A 458 29.43 13.66 -15.84
CA PHE A 458 28.02 13.87 -16.18
C PHE A 458 27.86 14.84 -17.36
N LEU A 459 28.56 15.99 -17.35
CA LEU A 459 28.50 16.95 -18.43
C LEU A 459 28.99 16.34 -19.75
N LYS A 460 30.06 15.56 -19.72
CA LYS A 460 30.54 14.81 -20.89
C LYS A 460 29.49 13.83 -21.42
N LEU A 461 28.84 13.03 -20.53
CA LEU A 461 27.75 12.13 -20.93
C LEU A 461 26.57 12.90 -21.52
N LYS A 462 26.22 14.05 -20.89
CA LYS A 462 25.16 14.93 -21.37
C LYS A 462 25.50 15.46 -22.78
N ASP A 463 26.72 15.85 -23.06
CA ASP A 463 27.13 16.30 -24.38
C ASP A 463 27.13 15.18 -25.43
N GLU A 464 27.65 14.02 -25.11
CA GLU A 464 27.70 12.84 -25.98
C GLU A 464 26.35 12.20 -26.28
N ALA A 465 25.35 12.39 -25.42
CA ALA A 465 24.00 11.82 -25.59
C ALA A 465 23.35 12.44 -26.84
N LYS A 466 23.07 11.61 -27.84
CA LYS A 466 22.39 12.03 -29.08
C LYS A 466 20.86 12.01 -28.83
N PRO A 467 20.12 13.03 -29.30
CA PRO A 467 18.67 13.05 -29.19
C PRO A 467 18.02 11.80 -29.79
N TYR A 468 17.26 11.09 -29.00
CA TYR A 468 16.42 9.96 -29.46
C TYR A 468 15.27 10.50 -30.31
N ASP A 469 14.98 9.89 -31.45
CA ASP A 469 13.83 10.30 -32.26
C ASP A 469 12.54 9.80 -31.64
N THR A 470 11.79 10.72 -31.05
CA THR A 470 10.51 10.42 -30.37
C THR A 470 9.34 10.17 -31.34
N ASN A 471 9.57 10.39 -32.66
CA ASN A 471 8.54 10.19 -33.68
C ASN A 471 8.72 8.87 -34.46
N LEU A 472 9.69 8.04 -34.08
CA LEU A 472 9.86 6.71 -34.65
C LEU A 472 8.62 5.85 -34.39
N ALA A 473 7.91 5.54 -35.46
CA ALA A 473 6.79 4.61 -35.56
C ALA A 473 5.47 5.03 -34.85
N ASN A 474 4.69 5.86 -35.51
CA ASN A 474 3.24 5.80 -35.35
C ASN A 474 2.75 4.44 -35.87
N VAL A 475 2.59 3.46 -34.98
CA VAL A 475 1.87 2.23 -35.29
C VAL A 475 0.38 2.60 -35.37
N ASN A 476 -0.15 2.79 -36.56
CA ASN A 476 -1.60 2.89 -36.77
C ASN A 476 -2.21 1.53 -36.45
N LEU A 477 -2.52 1.31 -35.19
CA LEU A 477 -3.16 0.08 -34.74
C LEU A 477 -4.65 0.13 -35.03
N ASN A 478 -5.15 -0.90 -35.70
CA ASN A 478 -6.58 -1.19 -35.65
C ASN A 478 -6.93 -1.53 -34.20
N LYS A 479 -7.78 -0.73 -33.55
CA LYS A 479 -8.17 -0.88 -32.15
C LYS A 479 -9.07 -2.09 -31.86
N SER A 480 -9.32 -2.96 -32.85
CA SER A 480 -10.06 -4.21 -32.68
C SER A 480 -9.17 -5.31 -32.13
N LEU A 481 -9.60 -5.96 -31.04
CA LEU A 481 -8.95 -7.16 -30.49
C LEU A 481 -9.04 -8.36 -31.46
N GLY A 482 -10.00 -8.36 -32.41
CA GLY A 482 -10.15 -9.38 -33.46
C GLY A 482 -11.05 -10.55 -33.06
N ASN A 483 -11.65 -10.51 -31.89
CA ASN A 483 -12.58 -11.53 -31.41
C ASN A 483 -14.01 -11.02 -31.16
N GLU A 484 -14.36 -9.89 -31.78
CA GLU A 484 -15.67 -9.28 -31.63
C GLU A 484 -16.78 -10.06 -32.32
N ASN A 485 -16.46 -10.94 -33.26
CA ASN A 485 -17.41 -11.73 -34.08
C ASN A 485 -17.53 -13.21 -33.64
N LEU A 486 -17.20 -13.52 -32.37
CA LEU A 486 -17.39 -14.85 -31.83
C LEU A 486 -18.87 -15.21 -31.75
N GLU A 487 -19.24 -16.42 -32.23
CA GLU A 487 -20.61 -16.95 -32.11
C GLU A 487 -20.85 -17.37 -30.63
N PRO A 488 -21.82 -16.78 -29.94
CA PRO A 488 -22.09 -17.10 -28.54
C PRO A 488 -22.54 -18.57 -28.35
N LYS A 489 -22.14 -19.18 -27.24
CA LYS A 489 -22.63 -20.51 -26.83
C LYS A 489 -23.52 -20.39 -25.60
N ASP A 490 -24.64 -21.13 -25.60
CA ASP A 490 -25.58 -21.08 -24.48
C ASP A 490 -25.01 -21.73 -23.21
N ILE A 491 -25.48 -21.24 -22.07
CA ILE A 491 -25.20 -21.85 -20.76
C ILE A 491 -25.92 -23.21 -20.64
N VAL A 492 -25.29 -24.16 -19.94
CA VAL A 492 -25.86 -25.50 -19.72
C VAL A 492 -26.90 -25.50 -18.61
N SER A 493 -26.59 -24.81 -17.51
CA SER A 493 -27.50 -24.64 -16.37
C SER A 493 -27.17 -23.40 -15.55
N SER A 494 -28.17 -22.90 -14.86
CA SER A 494 -28.04 -21.82 -13.88
C SER A 494 -28.62 -22.21 -12.53
N GLU A 495 -28.01 -21.74 -11.47
CA GLU A 495 -28.44 -21.91 -10.08
C GLU A 495 -28.30 -20.59 -9.35
N PHE A 496 -29.26 -20.26 -8.50
CA PHE A 496 -29.21 -19.07 -7.64
C PHE A 496 -29.21 -19.49 -6.16
N ASP A 497 -28.12 -19.19 -5.48
CA ASP A 497 -28.02 -19.32 -4.04
C ASP A 497 -28.62 -18.07 -3.37
N GLN A 498 -29.88 -18.17 -2.97
CA GLN A 498 -30.62 -17.08 -2.37
C GLN A 498 -30.00 -16.62 -1.04
N LYS A 499 -29.41 -17.52 -0.26
CA LYS A 499 -28.79 -17.22 1.02
C LYS A 499 -27.60 -16.25 0.88
N HIS A 500 -26.78 -16.47 -0.14
CA HIS A 500 -25.57 -15.66 -0.38
C HIS A 500 -25.74 -14.65 -1.52
N GLY A 501 -26.85 -14.71 -2.27
CA GLY A 501 -27.12 -13.87 -3.44
C GLY A 501 -26.08 -14.11 -4.55
N ILE A 502 -25.79 -15.37 -4.84
CA ILE A 502 -24.76 -15.81 -5.80
C ILE A 502 -25.43 -16.61 -6.93
N TYR A 503 -25.11 -16.27 -8.17
CA TYR A 503 -25.50 -17.05 -9.34
C TYR A 503 -24.33 -17.95 -9.76
N THR A 504 -24.63 -19.19 -10.16
CA THR A 504 -23.68 -20.16 -10.72
C THR A 504 -24.16 -20.60 -12.10
N TYR A 505 -23.35 -20.38 -13.13
CA TYR A 505 -23.63 -20.80 -14.50
C TYR A 505 -22.64 -21.86 -14.93
N LYS A 506 -23.12 -23.05 -15.35
CA LYS A 506 -22.30 -24.09 -15.96
C LYS A 506 -22.23 -23.88 -17.47
N LEU A 507 -21.05 -23.99 -18.02
CA LEU A 507 -20.79 -23.72 -19.45
C LEU A 507 -20.47 -24.97 -20.23
N PRO A 508 -20.69 -24.98 -21.57
CA PRO A 508 -20.50 -26.17 -22.41
C PRO A 508 -19.04 -26.62 -22.52
N ASN A 509 -18.09 -25.75 -22.26
CA ASN A 509 -16.64 -26.08 -22.21
C ASN A 509 -16.19 -26.67 -20.89
N GLY A 510 -17.12 -26.97 -19.95
CA GLY A 510 -16.83 -27.58 -18.65
C GLY A 510 -16.51 -26.61 -17.55
N SER A 511 -16.30 -25.32 -17.83
CA SER A 511 -16.08 -24.29 -16.82
C SER A 511 -17.38 -23.86 -16.16
N GLN A 512 -17.26 -23.07 -15.07
CA GLN A 512 -18.38 -22.43 -14.42
C GLN A 512 -18.11 -20.93 -14.20
N VAL A 513 -19.15 -20.12 -14.23
CA VAL A 513 -19.11 -18.71 -13.85
C VAL A 513 -19.88 -18.51 -12.58
N ILE A 514 -19.26 -17.90 -11.60
CA ILE A 514 -19.86 -17.47 -10.33
C ILE A 514 -20.04 -15.96 -10.38
N PHE A 515 -21.26 -15.51 -10.27
CA PHE A 515 -21.59 -14.10 -10.32
C PHE A 515 -22.19 -13.63 -8.99
N LYS A 516 -21.62 -12.57 -8.44
CA LYS A 516 -22.12 -11.87 -7.26
C LYS A 516 -22.39 -10.41 -7.60
N PRO A 517 -23.67 -10.01 -7.86
CA PRO A 517 -23.97 -8.59 -7.97
C PRO A 517 -23.72 -7.87 -6.65
N LEU A 518 -22.89 -6.83 -6.68
CA LEU A 518 -22.52 -6.05 -5.50
C LEU A 518 -22.19 -4.62 -5.90
N ALA A 519 -23.09 -3.70 -5.64
CA ALA A 519 -22.96 -2.29 -6.05
C ALA A 519 -22.43 -1.38 -4.91
N THR A 520 -21.76 -1.94 -3.93
CA THR A 520 -21.13 -1.19 -2.82
C THR A 520 -19.96 -0.31 -3.31
N LYS A 521 -19.42 -0.62 -4.49
CA LYS A 521 -18.45 0.19 -5.21
C LYS A 521 -18.96 0.39 -6.64
N LYS A 522 -19.47 1.57 -6.92
CA LYS A 522 -20.04 1.89 -8.25
C LYS A 522 -18.99 1.86 -9.35
N ASP A 523 -19.44 1.49 -10.56
CA ASP A 523 -18.63 1.39 -11.78
C ASP A 523 -17.35 0.56 -11.57
N SER A 524 -17.46 -0.54 -10.84
CA SER A 524 -16.34 -1.41 -10.50
C SER A 524 -16.72 -2.88 -10.55
N ILE A 525 -15.96 -3.65 -11.33
CA ILE A 525 -16.06 -5.10 -11.45
C ILE A 525 -14.72 -5.69 -11.01
N LEU A 526 -14.76 -6.71 -10.15
CA LEU A 526 -13.66 -7.62 -9.90
C LEU A 526 -13.88 -8.92 -10.69
N PHE A 527 -12.80 -9.42 -11.25
CA PHE A 527 -12.75 -10.64 -12.02
C PHE A 527 -11.66 -11.57 -11.51
N ALA A 528 -11.92 -12.86 -11.45
CA ALA A 528 -10.91 -13.89 -11.33
C ALA A 528 -11.29 -15.09 -12.19
N ALA A 529 -10.36 -15.60 -12.97
CA ALA A 529 -10.40 -16.95 -13.51
C ALA A 529 -9.38 -17.76 -12.71
N ILE A 530 -9.80 -18.79 -11.99
CA ILE A 530 -8.95 -19.54 -11.05
C ILE A 530 -9.08 -21.05 -11.29
N SER A 531 -7.95 -21.72 -11.29
CA SER A 531 -7.85 -23.19 -11.39
C SER A 531 -6.98 -23.73 -10.26
N LYS A 532 -7.20 -25.02 -9.92
CA LYS A 532 -6.28 -25.83 -9.11
C LYS A 532 -5.05 -26.19 -9.94
N GLY A 533 -3.95 -26.57 -9.29
CA GLY A 533 -2.67 -26.98 -9.90
C GLY A 533 -1.51 -26.20 -9.30
N GLY A 534 -1.18 -25.05 -9.88
CA GLY A 534 -0.11 -24.19 -9.39
C GLY A 534 1.29 -24.76 -9.66
N THR A 535 2.26 -24.32 -8.85
CA THR A 535 3.64 -24.85 -8.96
C THR A 535 3.79 -26.22 -8.33
N SER A 536 2.79 -26.70 -7.57
CA SER A 536 2.85 -28.01 -6.89
C SER A 536 2.96 -29.18 -7.87
N ASP A 537 2.47 -29.06 -9.08
CA ASP A 537 2.55 -30.08 -10.13
C ASP A 537 3.67 -29.84 -11.16
N LEU A 538 4.39 -28.72 -11.09
CA LEU A 538 5.56 -28.49 -11.91
C LEU A 538 6.77 -29.31 -11.44
N ALA A 539 7.58 -29.79 -12.37
CA ALA A 539 8.83 -30.49 -12.07
C ALA A 539 9.81 -29.57 -11.30
N ASP A 540 9.96 -28.33 -11.75
CA ASP A 540 10.66 -27.26 -11.02
C ASP A 540 9.70 -26.09 -10.75
N PRO A 541 9.30 -25.85 -9.49
CA PRO A 541 8.35 -24.80 -9.15
C PRO A 541 8.86 -23.40 -9.48
N LYS A 542 10.17 -23.18 -9.58
CA LYS A 542 10.77 -21.88 -9.90
C LYS A 542 10.41 -21.40 -11.30
N LEU A 543 10.15 -22.32 -12.24
CA LEU A 543 9.76 -21.98 -13.60
C LEU A 543 8.39 -21.30 -13.69
N GLY A 544 7.51 -21.53 -12.71
CA GLY A 544 6.19 -20.90 -12.65
C GLY A 544 6.25 -19.38 -12.68
N GLY A 545 7.12 -18.77 -11.86
CA GLY A 545 7.32 -17.32 -11.81
C GLY A 545 7.85 -16.76 -13.14
N PHE A 546 8.80 -17.43 -13.78
CA PHE A 546 9.34 -17.02 -15.07
C PHE A 546 8.31 -17.14 -16.21
N ALA A 547 7.48 -18.18 -16.19
CA ALA A 547 6.41 -18.36 -17.17
C ALA A 547 5.36 -17.24 -17.04
N VAL A 548 4.99 -16.88 -15.81
CA VAL A 548 4.09 -15.76 -15.52
C VAL A 548 4.68 -14.44 -16.00
N ALA A 549 5.90 -14.12 -15.61
CA ALA A 549 6.57 -12.88 -16.05
C ALA A 549 6.64 -12.79 -17.58
N LEU A 550 7.03 -13.88 -18.23
CA LEU A 550 7.14 -13.95 -19.69
C LEU A 550 5.81 -13.65 -20.38
N THR A 551 4.70 -14.29 -19.96
CA THR A 551 3.42 -14.09 -20.63
C THR A 551 2.76 -12.75 -20.26
N ASN A 552 2.97 -12.22 -19.06
CA ASN A 552 2.46 -10.91 -18.67
C ASN A 552 3.17 -9.76 -19.43
N GLU A 553 4.46 -9.90 -19.72
CA GLU A 553 5.24 -8.86 -20.39
C GLU A 553 5.26 -9.01 -21.92
N SER A 554 4.83 -10.15 -22.48
CA SER A 554 4.82 -10.36 -23.93
C SER A 554 3.59 -9.78 -24.63
N GLY A 555 2.51 -9.49 -23.88
CA GLY A 555 1.22 -9.12 -24.45
C GLY A 555 0.34 -10.32 -24.76
N VAL A 556 -0.58 -10.23 -25.75
CA VAL A 556 -1.54 -11.29 -26.07
C VAL A 556 -1.86 -11.34 -27.57
N GLY A 557 -2.03 -12.53 -28.10
CA GLY A 557 -2.37 -12.77 -29.51
C GLY A 557 -1.33 -12.13 -30.44
N LYS A 558 -1.79 -11.23 -31.31
CA LYS A 558 -0.93 -10.50 -32.24
C LYS A 558 -0.28 -9.26 -31.63
N PHE A 559 -0.75 -8.81 -30.47
CA PHE A 559 -0.33 -7.57 -29.83
C PHE A 559 0.81 -7.82 -28.84
N ASN A 560 1.93 -7.12 -28.97
CA ASN A 560 2.87 -7.00 -27.86
C ASN A 560 2.28 -6.09 -26.76
N ASN A 561 2.98 -5.97 -25.62
CA ASN A 561 2.46 -5.24 -24.48
C ASN A 561 2.17 -3.76 -24.77
N TYR A 562 3.06 -3.08 -25.50
CA TYR A 562 2.85 -1.69 -25.92
C TYR A 562 1.64 -1.53 -26.87
N GLU A 563 1.51 -2.42 -27.85
CA GLU A 563 0.36 -2.41 -28.78
C GLU A 563 -0.95 -2.67 -28.05
N LEU A 564 -0.96 -3.61 -27.12
CA LEU A 564 -2.14 -3.91 -26.28
C LEU A 564 -2.53 -2.72 -25.41
N SER A 565 -1.57 -2.05 -24.79
CA SER A 565 -1.83 -0.85 -23.98
C SER A 565 -2.46 0.26 -24.82
N LYS A 566 -2.06 0.41 -26.07
CA LYS A 566 -2.68 1.37 -27.03
C LYS A 566 -4.09 0.98 -27.47
N VAL A 567 -4.37 -0.31 -27.61
CA VAL A 567 -5.73 -0.81 -27.95
C VAL A 567 -6.70 -0.56 -26.80
N LEU A 568 -6.23 -0.70 -25.57
CA LEU A 568 -7.01 -0.57 -24.35
C LEU A 568 -6.94 0.82 -23.69
N ASN A 569 -6.27 1.79 -24.27
CA ASN A 569 -5.93 3.07 -23.62
C ASN A 569 -7.14 3.89 -23.14
N ASP A 570 -8.30 3.73 -23.79
CA ASP A 570 -9.56 4.41 -23.41
C ASP A 570 -10.50 3.51 -22.59
N LYS A 571 -10.02 2.35 -22.16
CA LYS A 571 -10.75 1.38 -21.35
C LYS A 571 -10.19 1.35 -19.93
N ILE A 572 -11.08 1.22 -18.98
CA ILE A 572 -10.72 0.96 -17.58
C ILE A 572 -10.68 -0.57 -17.41
N VAL A 573 -9.59 -1.16 -17.83
CA VAL A 573 -9.32 -2.61 -17.77
C VAL A 573 -7.94 -2.83 -17.21
N SER A 574 -7.82 -3.79 -16.29
CA SER A 574 -6.56 -4.28 -15.77
C SER A 574 -6.67 -5.78 -15.57
N TYR A 575 -5.60 -6.52 -15.88
CA TYR A 575 -5.52 -7.94 -15.59
C TYR A 575 -4.07 -8.40 -15.49
N GLU A 576 -3.86 -9.51 -14.78
CA GLU A 576 -2.57 -10.18 -14.66
C GLU A 576 -2.75 -11.68 -14.44
N LYS A 577 -1.78 -12.46 -14.86
CA LYS A 577 -1.72 -13.92 -14.62
C LYS A 577 -0.87 -14.20 -13.39
N SER A 578 -1.21 -15.27 -12.66
CA SER A 578 -0.39 -15.78 -11.56
C SER A 578 -0.36 -17.30 -11.53
N ILE A 579 0.73 -17.88 -11.03
CA ILE A 579 0.87 -19.28 -10.67
C ILE A 579 1.38 -19.32 -9.23
N GLU A 580 0.50 -19.70 -8.32
CA GLU A 580 0.77 -19.84 -6.90
C GLU A 580 1.17 -21.30 -6.59
N ALA A 581 1.41 -21.64 -5.33
CA ALA A 581 1.77 -23.00 -4.92
C ALA A 581 0.72 -24.05 -5.36
N LEU A 582 -0.57 -23.77 -5.15
CA LEU A 582 -1.68 -24.72 -5.37
C LEU A 582 -2.67 -24.28 -6.44
N THR A 583 -2.52 -23.10 -6.99
CA THR A 583 -3.47 -22.50 -7.93
C THR A 583 -2.76 -21.75 -9.03
N GLN A 584 -3.41 -21.63 -10.17
CA GLN A 584 -3.07 -20.64 -11.19
C GLN A 584 -4.33 -19.86 -11.56
N GLY A 585 -4.13 -18.64 -12.07
CA GLY A 585 -5.28 -17.81 -12.39
C GLY A 585 -4.95 -16.57 -13.20
N ILE A 586 -6.02 -15.90 -13.64
CA ILE A 586 -5.99 -14.56 -14.20
C ILE A 586 -6.90 -13.70 -13.33
N TYR A 587 -6.34 -12.68 -12.70
CA TYR A 587 -7.08 -11.71 -11.91
C TYR A 587 -7.22 -10.42 -12.70
N GLY A 588 -8.34 -9.75 -12.56
CA GLY A 588 -8.58 -8.53 -13.29
C GLY A 588 -9.65 -7.63 -12.68
N SER A 589 -9.77 -6.45 -13.24
CA SER A 589 -10.81 -5.50 -12.89
C SER A 589 -11.20 -4.65 -14.09
N SER A 590 -12.42 -4.13 -14.06
CA SER A 590 -12.87 -3.16 -15.08
C SER A 590 -13.85 -2.15 -14.50
N SER A 591 -14.15 -1.10 -15.29
CA SER A 591 -15.41 -0.40 -15.12
C SER A 591 -16.57 -1.32 -15.50
N SER A 592 -17.78 -0.99 -15.05
CA SER A 592 -18.99 -1.73 -15.47
C SER A 592 -19.22 -1.65 -16.98
N GLY A 593 -18.85 -0.53 -17.60
CA GLY A 593 -18.96 -0.32 -19.05
C GLY A 593 -17.94 -1.07 -19.88
N ASP A 594 -16.76 -1.37 -19.30
CA ASP A 594 -15.64 -2.01 -19.99
C ASP A 594 -15.51 -3.51 -19.70
N LEU A 595 -16.48 -4.11 -18.99
CA LEU A 595 -16.51 -5.56 -18.71
C LEU A 595 -16.37 -6.39 -19.99
N GLY A 596 -17.03 -5.97 -21.10
CA GLY A 596 -16.90 -6.62 -22.39
C GLY A 596 -15.46 -6.62 -22.93
N SER A 597 -14.74 -5.51 -22.77
CA SER A 597 -13.32 -5.40 -23.16
C SER A 597 -12.43 -6.30 -22.32
N LEU A 598 -12.65 -6.36 -20.99
CA LEU A 598 -11.96 -7.29 -20.12
C LEU A 598 -12.16 -8.73 -20.55
N LEU A 599 -13.42 -9.17 -20.73
CA LEU A 599 -13.70 -10.56 -21.12
C LEU A 599 -13.20 -10.89 -22.52
N ALA A 600 -13.14 -9.92 -23.45
CA ALA A 600 -12.55 -10.10 -24.77
C ALA A 600 -11.04 -10.36 -24.69
N VAL A 601 -10.32 -9.61 -23.85
CA VAL A 601 -8.87 -9.86 -23.63
C VAL A 601 -8.64 -11.19 -22.94
N ILE A 602 -9.44 -11.54 -21.93
CA ILE A 602 -9.36 -12.84 -21.26
C ILE A 602 -9.59 -14.00 -22.26
N ASN A 603 -10.53 -13.83 -23.19
CA ASN A 603 -10.74 -14.80 -24.27
C ASN A 603 -9.46 -14.97 -25.12
N LEU A 604 -8.77 -13.90 -25.46
CA LEU A 604 -7.50 -13.99 -26.19
C LEU A 604 -6.41 -14.68 -25.38
N GLU A 605 -6.33 -14.44 -24.06
CA GLU A 605 -5.35 -15.09 -23.19
C GLU A 605 -5.47 -16.61 -23.17
N PHE A 606 -6.70 -17.15 -23.20
CA PHE A 606 -6.92 -18.59 -23.29
C PHE A 606 -6.66 -19.17 -24.68
N ASN A 607 -6.95 -18.42 -25.75
CA ASN A 607 -6.84 -18.90 -27.12
C ASN A 607 -5.46 -18.67 -27.73
N SER A 608 -4.76 -17.62 -27.34
CA SER A 608 -3.52 -17.15 -27.98
C SER A 608 -2.57 -16.49 -26.96
N PRO A 609 -2.19 -17.17 -25.88
CA PRO A 609 -1.20 -16.62 -24.95
C PRO A 609 0.11 -16.38 -25.68
N ARG A 610 0.76 -15.28 -25.35
CA ARG A 610 1.99 -14.84 -26.02
C ARG A 610 3.22 -15.01 -25.12
N ALA A 611 4.35 -15.34 -25.74
CA ALA A 611 5.65 -15.49 -25.09
C ALA A 611 6.78 -15.20 -26.08
N ASP A 612 7.43 -14.08 -25.94
CA ASP A 612 8.43 -13.55 -26.88
C ASP A 612 9.87 -13.80 -26.41
N ALA A 613 10.75 -14.13 -27.32
CA ALA A 613 12.15 -14.46 -27.02
C ALA A 613 12.93 -13.26 -26.46
N ASN A 614 12.73 -12.06 -27.02
CA ASN A 614 13.35 -10.83 -26.52
C ASN A 614 12.87 -10.47 -25.11
N VAL A 615 11.62 -10.76 -24.77
CA VAL A 615 11.09 -10.59 -23.41
C VAL A 615 11.77 -11.55 -22.44
N LEU A 616 11.96 -12.81 -22.82
CA LEU A 616 12.68 -13.79 -22.01
C LEU A 616 14.11 -13.31 -21.69
N GLU A 617 14.85 -12.81 -22.69
CA GLU A 617 16.20 -12.32 -22.45
C GLU A 617 16.24 -11.13 -21.50
N ARG A 618 15.26 -10.22 -21.58
CA ARG A 618 15.11 -9.14 -20.60
C ARG A 618 14.84 -9.66 -19.18
N ILE A 619 13.95 -10.62 -19.05
CA ILE A 619 13.61 -11.25 -17.74
C ILE A 619 14.84 -11.94 -17.16
N LYS A 620 15.60 -12.69 -17.96
CA LYS A 620 16.85 -13.33 -17.53
C LYS A 620 17.82 -12.28 -16.98
N GLN A 621 18.06 -11.21 -17.74
CA GLN A 621 18.99 -10.17 -17.33
C GLN A 621 18.53 -9.52 -16.02
N ARG A 622 17.26 -9.13 -15.93
CA ARG A 622 16.69 -8.54 -14.69
C ARG A 622 16.82 -9.48 -13.50
N ALA A 623 16.49 -10.74 -13.65
CA ALA A 623 16.57 -11.72 -12.57
C ALA A 623 18.04 -11.93 -12.11
N LYS A 624 18.99 -11.95 -13.05
CA LYS A 624 20.43 -12.01 -12.70
C LYS A 624 20.88 -10.76 -11.95
N ASP A 625 20.47 -9.58 -12.41
CA ASP A 625 20.82 -8.32 -11.76
C ASP A 625 20.23 -8.24 -10.34
N GLU A 626 18.98 -8.66 -10.15
CA GLU A 626 18.33 -8.72 -8.85
C GLU A 626 19.04 -9.72 -7.93
N LEU A 627 19.29 -10.94 -8.39
CA LEU A 627 20.02 -11.95 -7.60
C LEU A 627 21.44 -11.47 -7.22
N ALA A 628 22.16 -10.84 -8.15
CA ALA A 628 23.49 -10.28 -7.87
C ALA A 628 23.44 -9.16 -6.82
N LYS A 629 22.37 -8.38 -6.79
CA LYS A 629 22.15 -7.33 -5.78
C LYS A 629 21.84 -7.92 -4.40
N GLU A 630 20.97 -8.94 -4.36
CA GLU A 630 20.38 -9.46 -3.12
C GLU A 630 21.21 -10.52 -2.41
N GLN A 631 21.92 -11.40 -3.17
CA GLN A 631 22.59 -12.58 -2.60
C GLN A 631 23.62 -12.28 -1.50
N ASN A 632 24.12 -11.03 -1.44
CA ASN A 632 25.07 -10.59 -0.44
C ASN A 632 24.43 -9.90 0.77
N LEU A 633 23.14 -9.56 0.68
CA LEU A 633 22.43 -8.88 1.77
C LEU A 633 22.29 -9.81 2.99
N PRO A 634 22.40 -9.27 4.20
CA PRO A 634 22.22 -10.02 5.45
C PRO A 634 20.91 -10.80 5.51
N GLU A 635 19.84 -10.17 5.13
CA GLU A 635 18.48 -10.74 5.14
C GLU A 635 18.33 -11.90 4.16
N TYR A 636 18.92 -11.77 2.97
CA TYR A 636 18.89 -12.84 1.96
C TYR A 636 19.69 -14.06 2.43
N LYS A 637 20.88 -13.86 2.98
CA LYS A 637 21.71 -14.95 3.53
C LYS A 637 20.97 -15.68 4.66
N PHE A 638 20.41 -14.92 5.60
CA PHE A 638 19.66 -15.49 6.70
C PHE A 638 18.44 -16.28 6.23
N SER A 639 17.59 -15.68 5.40
CA SER A 639 16.36 -16.32 4.91
C SER A 639 16.65 -17.58 4.08
N THR A 640 17.69 -17.55 3.26
CA THR A 640 18.13 -18.70 2.47
C THR A 640 18.61 -19.85 3.35
N GLU A 641 19.46 -19.57 4.33
CA GLU A 641 19.96 -20.60 5.24
C GLU A 641 18.87 -21.13 6.17
N PHE A 642 17.99 -20.22 6.67
CA PHE A 642 16.84 -20.64 7.46
C PHE A 642 15.87 -21.50 6.65
N SER A 643 15.57 -21.16 5.40
CA SER A 643 14.72 -21.97 4.53
C SER A 643 15.33 -23.37 4.31
N LYS A 644 16.63 -23.46 4.05
CA LYS A 644 17.32 -24.76 3.93
C LYS A 644 17.19 -25.59 5.20
N PHE A 645 17.37 -24.97 6.36
CA PHE A 645 17.22 -25.64 7.64
C PHE A 645 15.77 -26.05 7.89
N PHE A 646 14.82 -25.12 7.75
CA PHE A 646 13.41 -25.29 8.10
C PHE A 646 12.71 -26.35 7.21
N TYR A 647 13.11 -26.47 5.95
CA TYR A 647 12.59 -27.46 5.01
C TYR A 647 13.56 -28.60 4.69
N GLU A 648 14.53 -28.86 5.58
CA GLU A 648 15.47 -30.00 5.50
C GLU A 648 16.15 -30.12 4.12
N ASN A 649 16.61 -28.98 3.58
CA ASN A 649 17.23 -28.87 2.25
C ASN A 649 16.34 -29.35 1.08
N ASN A 650 15.05 -29.27 1.21
CA ASN A 650 14.13 -29.61 0.11
C ASN A 650 14.40 -28.73 -1.12
N LYS A 651 14.71 -29.38 -2.25
CA LYS A 651 15.09 -28.66 -3.49
C LYS A 651 13.97 -27.80 -4.07
N ARG A 652 12.71 -28.12 -3.78
CA ARG A 652 11.56 -27.36 -4.30
C ARG A 652 11.47 -25.95 -3.72
N VAL A 653 11.95 -25.74 -2.50
CA VAL A 653 11.97 -24.41 -1.83
C VAL A 653 13.37 -23.75 -1.85
N ALA A 654 14.36 -24.39 -2.49
CA ALA A 654 15.68 -23.78 -2.65
C ALA A 654 15.60 -22.52 -3.54
N PRO A 655 16.34 -21.44 -3.22
CA PRO A 655 16.41 -20.26 -4.09
C PRO A 655 16.97 -20.62 -5.47
N ILE A 656 16.64 -19.80 -6.46
CA ILE A 656 17.20 -19.97 -7.80
C ILE A 656 18.69 -19.55 -7.81
N GLU A 657 19.47 -20.20 -8.68
CA GLU A 657 20.87 -19.90 -8.91
C GLU A 657 21.10 -19.24 -10.27
N MET A 658 22.18 -18.48 -10.43
CA MET A 658 22.57 -17.82 -11.70
C MET A 658 22.56 -18.79 -12.89
N ALA A 659 23.15 -19.97 -12.72
CA ALA A 659 23.20 -20.99 -13.77
C ALA A 659 21.80 -21.48 -14.20
N GLN A 660 20.83 -21.52 -13.28
CA GLN A 660 19.46 -21.91 -13.59
C GLN A 660 18.76 -20.82 -14.39
N ILE A 661 19.02 -19.54 -14.09
CA ILE A 661 18.49 -18.40 -14.86
C ILE A 661 19.04 -18.44 -16.30
N ASP A 662 20.34 -18.68 -16.48
CA ASP A 662 20.96 -18.79 -17.81
C ASP A 662 20.38 -19.97 -18.62
N ALA A 663 20.05 -21.08 -17.93
CA ALA A 663 19.51 -22.30 -18.54
C ALA A 663 18.03 -22.22 -18.93
N LEU A 664 17.29 -21.17 -18.59
CA LEU A 664 15.87 -21.01 -18.97
C LEU A 664 15.67 -21.09 -20.47
N LYS A 665 14.69 -21.90 -20.92
CA LYS A 665 14.37 -22.12 -22.32
C LYS A 665 12.98 -21.61 -22.67
N LEU A 666 12.87 -20.84 -23.74
CA LEU A 666 11.60 -20.30 -24.22
C LEU A 666 10.52 -21.38 -24.41
N ASN A 667 10.87 -22.52 -25.03
CA ASN A 667 9.91 -23.56 -25.32
C ASN A 667 9.38 -24.28 -24.06
N GLU A 668 10.19 -24.39 -23.03
CA GLU A 668 9.79 -24.94 -21.73
C GLU A 668 8.78 -24.03 -21.04
N LEU A 669 9.06 -22.72 -21.00
CA LEU A 669 8.13 -21.74 -20.43
C LEU A 669 6.83 -21.62 -21.24
N LYS A 670 6.92 -21.69 -22.59
CA LYS A 670 5.72 -21.79 -23.46
C LYS A 670 4.86 -23.00 -23.16
N ALA A 671 5.47 -24.14 -22.88
CA ALA A 671 4.75 -25.36 -22.49
C ALA A 671 3.99 -25.16 -21.18
N ILE A 672 4.63 -24.56 -20.17
CA ILE A 672 3.99 -24.21 -18.88
C ILE A 672 2.84 -23.21 -19.10
N ILE A 673 3.06 -22.14 -19.86
CA ILE A 673 2.01 -21.14 -20.14
C ILE A 673 0.80 -21.80 -20.81
N LYS A 674 1.04 -22.65 -21.81
CA LYS A 674 -0.03 -23.41 -22.50
C LYS A 674 -0.77 -24.34 -21.54
N ASP A 675 -0.05 -25.11 -20.74
CA ASP A 675 -0.61 -26.03 -19.76
C ASP A 675 -1.50 -25.31 -18.75
N LYS A 676 -0.98 -24.21 -18.18
CA LYS A 676 -1.64 -23.50 -17.08
C LYS A 676 -2.79 -22.58 -17.50
N PHE A 677 -2.78 -22.00 -18.71
CA PHE A 677 -3.70 -20.90 -19.05
C PHE A 677 -4.63 -21.16 -20.24
N THR A 678 -4.66 -22.36 -20.87
CA THR A 678 -5.47 -22.57 -22.07
C THR A 678 -6.62 -23.55 -21.95
N ASN A 679 -6.73 -24.34 -20.85
CA ASN A 679 -7.80 -25.31 -20.66
C ASN A 679 -8.95 -24.71 -19.82
N ALA A 680 -10.01 -24.21 -20.44
CA ALA A 680 -11.13 -23.60 -19.74
C ALA A 680 -11.86 -24.55 -18.76
N ALA A 681 -11.84 -25.87 -19.01
CA ALA A 681 -12.52 -26.85 -18.16
C ALA A 681 -11.98 -26.89 -16.73
N SER A 682 -10.72 -26.46 -16.52
CA SER A 682 -10.09 -26.37 -15.20
C SER A 682 -10.53 -25.15 -14.40
N TYR A 683 -11.18 -24.16 -15.04
CA TYR A 683 -11.36 -22.84 -14.46
C TYR A 683 -12.75 -22.58 -13.88
N THR A 684 -12.75 -21.94 -12.73
CA THR A 684 -13.91 -21.23 -12.18
C THR A 684 -13.70 -19.74 -12.40
N PHE A 685 -14.64 -19.09 -13.09
CA PHE A 685 -14.65 -17.65 -13.33
C PHE A 685 -15.52 -16.98 -12.25
N VAL A 686 -14.96 -16.02 -11.54
CA VAL A 686 -15.64 -15.27 -10.48
C VAL A 686 -15.76 -13.82 -10.90
N ILE A 687 -17.00 -13.30 -10.95
CA ILE A 687 -17.31 -11.93 -11.35
C ILE A 687 -18.13 -11.29 -10.24
N ILE A 688 -17.64 -10.16 -9.71
CA ILE A 688 -18.27 -9.48 -8.59
C ILE A 688 -18.30 -7.98 -8.88
N GLY A 689 -19.43 -7.33 -8.67
CA GLY A 689 -19.45 -5.87 -8.76
C GLY A 689 -20.76 -5.28 -9.27
N ASP A 690 -20.66 -4.04 -9.75
CA ASP A 690 -21.77 -3.19 -10.16
C ASP A 690 -22.25 -3.52 -11.59
N THR A 691 -22.86 -4.70 -11.76
CA THR A 691 -23.51 -5.17 -12.98
C THR A 691 -24.68 -6.11 -12.64
N ASP A 692 -25.46 -6.47 -13.63
CA ASP A 692 -26.60 -7.37 -13.55
C ASP A 692 -26.48 -8.55 -14.54
N GLU A 693 -27.38 -9.52 -14.44
CA GLU A 693 -27.42 -10.68 -15.33
C GLU A 693 -27.69 -10.31 -16.78
N GLU A 694 -28.54 -9.32 -17.04
CA GLU A 694 -28.93 -8.91 -18.40
C GLU A 694 -27.70 -8.43 -19.18
N ARG A 695 -26.81 -7.70 -18.55
CA ARG A 695 -25.56 -7.22 -19.15
C ARG A 695 -24.48 -8.28 -19.18
N LEU A 696 -24.40 -9.11 -18.14
CA LEU A 696 -23.33 -10.09 -17.98
C LEU A 696 -23.50 -11.30 -18.90
N LEU A 697 -24.68 -11.91 -18.96
CA LEU A 697 -24.89 -13.19 -19.66
C LEU A 697 -24.54 -13.17 -21.15
N PRO A 698 -24.88 -12.14 -21.95
CA PRO A 698 -24.43 -12.07 -23.34
C PRO A 698 -22.91 -12.11 -23.48
N LEU A 699 -22.17 -11.45 -22.56
CA LEU A 699 -20.70 -11.43 -22.56
C LEU A 699 -20.12 -12.78 -22.15
N VAL A 700 -20.71 -13.44 -21.14
CA VAL A 700 -20.31 -14.80 -20.72
C VAL A 700 -20.50 -15.80 -21.86
N LYS A 701 -21.65 -15.81 -22.52
CA LYS A 701 -21.95 -16.67 -23.67
C LYS A 701 -20.95 -16.45 -24.80
N LYS A 702 -20.58 -15.22 -25.06
CA LYS A 702 -19.69 -14.83 -26.15
C LYS A 702 -18.21 -15.13 -25.85
N TYR A 703 -17.71 -14.72 -24.72
CA TYR A 703 -16.27 -14.71 -24.44
C TYR A 703 -15.80 -15.86 -23.54
N ILE A 704 -16.63 -16.36 -22.61
CA ILE A 704 -16.23 -17.41 -21.69
C ILE A 704 -16.71 -18.80 -22.17
N ALA A 705 -17.97 -18.91 -22.59
CA ALA A 705 -18.51 -20.20 -23.05
C ALA A 705 -17.86 -20.70 -24.36
N THR A 706 -17.23 -19.80 -25.12
CA THR A 706 -16.48 -20.12 -26.35
C THR A 706 -15.04 -20.55 -26.12
N LEU A 707 -14.52 -20.47 -24.92
CA LEU A 707 -13.15 -20.85 -24.58
C LEU A 707 -12.89 -22.34 -24.86
N PRO A 708 -11.63 -22.70 -25.15
CA PRO A 708 -11.30 -24.10 -25.51
C PRO A 708 -11.39 -25.04 -24.30
N LYS A 709 -11.86 -26.26 -24.53
CA LYS A 709 -11.75 -27.39 -23.62
C LYS A 709 -10.64 -28.28 -24.15
N LEU A 710 -9.48 -28.32 -23.49
CA LEU A 710 -8.29 -29.07 -23.94
C LEU A 710 -7.98 -30.31 -23.09
N GLY A 711 -8.79 -30.58 -22.07
CA GLY A 711 -8.61 -31.72 -21.16
C GLY A 711 -9.64 -31.73 -20.03
N GLU A 712 -9.44 -32.56 -19.06
CA GLU A 712 -10.21 -32.58 -17.82
C GLU A 712 -9.71 -31.49 -16.87
N ALA A 713 -10.51 -31.23 -15.82
CA ALA A 713 -10.17 -30.24 -14.81
C ALA A 713 -8.93 -30.67 -13.99
N GLU A 714 -8.01 -29.76 -13.79
CA GLU A 714 -6.82 -29.99 -12.96
C GLU A 714 -7.16 -30.10 -11.45
N ASN A 715 -6.25 -30.71 -10.71
CA ASN A 715 -6.27 -30.74 -9.26
C ASN A 715 -4.86 -30.47 -8.72
N PHE A 716 -4.76 -29.93 -7.51
CA PHE A 716 -3.45 -29.70 -6.90
C PHE A 716 -2.83 -31.01 -6.41
N LYS A 717 -1.50 -31.05 -6.38
CA LYS A 717 -0.72 -32.15 -5.86
C LYS A 717 -0.13 -31.78 -4.49
N ASP A 718 0.02 -32.78 -3.66
CA ASP A 718 0.89 -32.67 -2.49
C ASP A 718 2.34 -32.91 -2.98
N ASP A 719 3.13 -31.84 -2.96
CA ASP A 719 4.52 -31.87 -3.44
C ASP A 719 5.52 -32.37 -2.39
N GLY A 720 5.03 -32.78 -1.23
CA GLY A 720 5.82 -33.33 -0.14
C GLY A 720 6.65 -32.32 0.64
N VAL A 721 6.51 -31.03 0.40
CA VAL A 721 7.21 -30.01 1.19
C VAL A 721 6.66 -29.97 2.61
N ARG A 722 7.53 -30.17 3.60
CA ARG A 722 7.20 -30.19 5.02
C ARG A 722 8.25 -29.41 5.82
N SER A 723 7.82 -28.78 6.89
CA SER A 723 8.75 -28.20 7.87
C SER A 723 9.41 -29.28 8.72
N ILE A 724 10.61 -28.98 9.21
CA ILE A 724 11.31 -29.81 10.21
C ILE A 724 10.41 -30.01 11.44
N LYS A 725 10.43 -31.21 12.02
CA LYS A 725 9.68 -31.55 13.23
C LYS A 725 10.56 -31.37 14.47
N GLY A 726 9.95 -31.02 15.58
CA GLY A 726 10.63 -30.90 16.86
C GLY A 726 10.86 -29.45 17.28
N GLU A 727 11.47 -29.32 18.48
CA GLU A 727 11.88 -28.01 19.00
C GLU A 727 13.30 -27.70 18.53
N HIS A 728 13.47 -26.58 17.80
CA HIS A 728 14.75 -26.18 17.24
C HIS A 728 15.01 -24.69 17.42
N THR A 729 16.30 -24.35 17.50
CA THR A 729 16.76 -22.96 17.44
C THR A 729 17.78 -22.81 16.31
N PHE A 730 17.49 -21.89 15.39
CA PHE A 730 18.38 -21.51 14.29
C PHE A 730 18.91 -20.11 14.55
N LYS A 731 20.22 -19.96 14.76
CA LYS A 731 20.84 -18.68 15.10
C LYS A 731 21.95 -18.33 14.12
N ARG A 732 21.97 -17.07 13.66
CA ARG A 732 23.02 -16.48 12.81
C ARG A 732 23.31 -15.05 13.24
N GLU A 733 24.44 -14.52 12.76
CA GLU A 733 24.95 -13.18 13.07
C GLU A 733 25.20 -12.46 11.73
N TYR A 734 24.10 -11.92 11.15
CA TYR A 734 24.16 -11.21 9.87
C TYR A 734 23.75 -9.73 9.98
N GLN A 735 23.08 -9.31 11.06
CA GLN A 735 22.62 -7.93 11.19
C GLN A 735 23.78 -6.95 11.26
N SER A 736 23.66 -5.82 10.55
CA SER A 736 24.65 -4.73 10.53
C SER A 736 24.47 -3.71 11.67
N THR A 737 23.38 -3.83 12.43
CA THR A 737 23.04 -2.93 13.56
C THR A 737 22.83 -3.74 14.84
N LYS A 738 22.88 -3.08 16.00
CA LYS A 738 22.60 -3.69 17.30
C LYS A 738 21.12 -4.04 17.46
N ARG A 739 20.69 -5.07 16.70
CA ARG A 739 19.30 -5.51 16.57
C ARG A 739 19.25 -7.03 16.39
N SER A 740 18.34 -7.69 17.10
CA SER A 740 17.96 -9.07 16.81
C SER A 740 16.60 -9.10 16.13
N ASP A 741 16.51 -9.79 14.99
CA ASP A 741 15.24 -10.15 14.36
C ASP A 741 14.93 -11.60 14.71
N VAL A 742 13.76 -11.84 15.30
CA VAL A 742 13.35 -13.13 15.84
C VAL A 742 12.03 -13.56 15.24
N SER A 743 11.95 -14.83 14.82
CA SER A 743 10.70 -15.51 14.48
C SER A 743 10.53 -16.77 15.31
N VAL A 744 9.32 -16.99 15.82
CA VAL A 744 8.92 -18.22 16.49
C VAL A 744 7.85 -18.87 15.62
N ASP A 745 8.23 -19.92 14.92
CA ASP A 745 7.38 -20.69 14.00
C ASP A 745 6.88 -21.95 14.69
N ILE A 746 5.56 -22.13 14.81
CA ILE A 746 4.93 -23.32 15.40
C ILE A 746 4.08 -23.97 14.32
N VAL A 747 4.42 -25.22 13.93
CA VAL A 747 3.71 -25.96 12.89
C VAL A 747 3.16 -27.26 13.45
N ASN A 748 1.84 -27.45 13.40
CA ASN A 748 1.22 -28.71 13.80
C ASN A 748 0.61 -29.41 12.58
N LEU A 749 1.06 -30.65 12.33
CA LEU A 749 0.61 -31.49 11.22
C LEU A 749 -0.57 -32.39 11.58
N ASP A 750 -0.94 -32.47 12.86
CA ASP A 750 -2.02 -33.32 13.38
C ASP A 750 -3.28 -32.49 13.66
N THR A 751 -3.66 -31.62 12.74
CA THR A 751 -4.84 -30.76 12.85
C THR A 751 -5.92 -31.13 11.85
N LYS A 752 -7.17 -30.81 12.16
CA LYS A 752 -8.31 -30.98 11.26
C LYS A 752 -8.91 -29.64 10.89
N TYR A 753 -9.18 -29.47 9.60
CA TYR A 753 -9.81 -28.27 9.12
C TYR A 753 -11.32 -28.30 9.36
N SER A 754 -11.85 -27.31 10.05
CA SER A 754 -13.28 -27.00 10.11
C SER A 754 -13.51 -25.49 10.29
N PHE A 755 -14.71 -25.02 9.96
CA PHE A 755 -15.06 -23.61 10.18
C PHE A 755 -14.94 -23.20 11.66
N LYS A 756 -15.41 -24.06 12.56
CA LYS A 756 -15.30 -23.85 14.01
C LYS A 756 -13.84 -23.71 14.44
N GLU A 757 -12.97 -24.55 13.96
CA GLU A 757 -11.53 -24.51 14.30
C GLU A 757 -10.85 -23.26 13.73
N VAL A 758 -11.24 -22.79 12.54
CA VAL A 758 -10.75 -21.50 12.01
C VAL A 758 -11.17 -20.34 12.91
N VAL A 759 -12.42 -20.34 13.41
CA VAL A 759 -12.91 -19.30 14.32
C VAL A 759 -12.18 -19.36 15.67
N LYS A 760 -11.96 -20.56 16.25
CA LYS A 760 -11.17 -20.74 17.49
C LYS A 760 -9.73 -20.23 17.31
N LEU A 761 -9.07 -20.55 16.19
CA LEU A 761 -7.70 -20.11 15.92
C LEU A 761 -7.60 -18.59 15.76
N ARG A 762 -8.60 -17.94 15.15
CA ARG A 762 -8.65 -16.46 15.07
C ARG A 762 -8.80 -15.83 16.45
N ALA A 763 -9.66 -16.40 17.31
CA ALA A 763 -9.84 -15.93 18.68
C ALA A 763 -8.55 -16.10 19.51
N LEU A 764 -7.91 -17.27 19.43
CA LEU A 764 -6.62 -17.53 20.07
C LEU A 764 -5.55 -16.54 19.60
N SER A 765 -5.49 -16.27 18.29
CA SER A 765 -4.52 -15.32 17.74
C SER A 765 -4.72 -13.90 18.28
N SER A 766 -5.97 -13.46 18.42
CA SER A 766 -6.30 -12.16 19.00
C SER A 766 -5.91 -12.09 20.48
N VAL A 767 -6.27 -13.10 21.26
CA VAL A 767 -5.94 -13.21 22.70
C VAL A 767 -4.42 -13.21 22.90
N LEU A 768 -3.69 -14.02 22.13
CA LEU A 768 -2.24 -14.11 22.22
C LEU A 768 -1.57 -12.79 21.84
N LYS A 769 -1.99 -12.16 20.75
CA LYS A 769 -1.44 -10.88 20.30
C LYS A 769 -1.64 -9.79 21.37
N THR A 770 -2.82 -9.72 21.98
CA THR A 770 -3.11 -8.76 23.06
C THR A 770 -2.24 -9.05 24.29
N ALA A 771 -2.11 -10.31 24.71
CA ALA A 771 -1.29 -10.70 25.84
C ALA A 771 0.20 -10.37 25.63
N LEU A 772 0.75 -10.63 24.43
CA LEU A 772 2.13 -10.28 24.08
C LEU A 772 2.36 -8.76 24.13
N ARG A 773 1.41 -7.98 23.56
CA ARG A 773 1.47 -6.52 23.59
C ARG A 773 1.49 -5.99 25.03
N GLU A 774 0.50 -6.37 25.83
CA GLU A 774 0.35 -5.88 27.20
C GLU A 774 1.57 -6.25 28.07
N LYS A 775 2.00 -7.53 28.04
CA LYS A 775 3.04 -8.03 28.96
C LYS A 775 4.48 -7.63 28.59
N ILE A 776 4.80 -7.55 27.32
CA ILE A 776 6.19 -7.37 26.87
C ILE A 776 6.43 -5.95 26.36
N ARG A 777 5.51 -5.38 25.58
CA ARG A 777 5.64 -4.01 25.08
C ARG A 777 5.23 -2.98 26.15
N GLU A 778 3.99 -3.05 26.66
CA GLU A 778 3.43 -1.99 27.50
C GLU A 778 3.96 -2.03 28.94
N ASP A 779 4.10 -3.24 29.53
CA ASP A 779 4.62 -3.38 30.91
C ASP A 779 6.16 -3.20 30.98
N LYS A 780 6.92 -3.63 29.96
CA LYS A 780 8.37 -3.74 30.03
C LYS A 780 9.16 -2.94 28.99
N GLY A 781 8.53 -2.47 27.91
CA GLY A 781 9.18 -1.71 26.84
C GLY A 781 10.32 -2.45 26.14
N GLN A 782 10.30 -3.80 26.07
CA GLN A 782 11.41 -4.62 25.56
C GLN A 782 11.38 -4.81 24.05
N THR A 783 10.28 -4.46 23.39
CA THR A 783 10.10 -4.47 21.94
C THR A 783 9.08 -3.41 21.55
N TYR A 784 9.19 -2.90 20.34
CA TYR A 784 8.16 -2.00 19.78
C TYR A 784 6.84 -2.73 19.50
N GLY A 785 6.88 -4.00 19.07
CA GLY A 785 5.67 -4.77 18.81
C GLY A 785 5.91 -6.18 18.30
N PHE A 786 4.79 -6.89 18.14
CA PHE A 786 4.74 -8.26 17.62
C PHE A 786 3.92 -8.35 16.35
N SER A 787 4.44 -9.07 15.37
CA SER A 787 3.61 -9.65 14.30
C SER A 787 3.15 -11.04 14.73
N LEU A 788 1.87 -11.36 14.50
CA LEU A 788 1.33 -12.69 14.72
C LEU A 788 0.46 -13.07 13.53
N ASN A 789 0.82 -14.16 12.87
CA ASN A 789 0.05 -14.75 11.79
C ASN A 789 -0.20 -16.22 12.11
N ALA A 790 -1.47 -16.62 12.20
CA ALA A 790 -1.85 -18.00 12.41
C ALA A 790 -2.86 -18.45 11.36
N LYS A 791 -2.61 -19.62 10.76
CA LYS A 791 -3.40 -20.16 9.65
C LYS A 791 -3.65 -21.65 9.88
N LEU A 792 -4.88 -22.07 9.56
CA LEU A 792 -5.28 -23.48 9.46
C LEU A 792 -5.48 -23.77 7.97
N ALA A 793 -4.67 -24.66 7.40
CA ALA A 793 -4.73 -25.05 6.01
C ALA A 793 -5.40 -26.42 5.86
N ARG A 794 -6.19 -26.59 4.79
CA ARG A 794 -6.81 -27.85 4.40
C ARG A 794 -5.99 -28.58 3.35
N TYR A 795 -5.33 -27.84 2.48
CA TYR A 795 -4.59 -28.35 1.33
C TYR A 795 -3.17 -27.80 1.30
N PRO A 796 -2.20 -28.53 0.70
CA PRO A 796 -2.28 -29.88 0.11
C PRO A 796 -2.47 -30.99 1.17
N TYR A 797 -2.27 -30.69 2.43
CA TYR A 797 -2.50 -31.50 3.63
C TYR A 797 -2.99 -30.62 4.77
N GLU A 798 -3.75 -31.22 5.70
CA GLU A 798 -4.25 -30.48 6.85
C GLU A 798 -3.11 -30.16 7.82
N HIS A 799 -2.93 -28.87 8.15
CA HIS A 799 -1.94 -28.40 9.10
C HIS A 799 -2.27 -27.02 9.62
N SER A 800 -1.71 -26.67 10.76
CA SER A 800 -1.70 -25.28 11.24
C SER A 800 -0.29 -24.74 11.28
N LYS A 801 -0.17 -23.43 11.05
CA LYS A 801 1.07 -22.68 11.24
C LYS A 801 0.77 -21.38 11.99
N ALA A 802 1.51 -21.13 13.09
CA ALA A 802 1.53 -19.86 13.79
C ALA A 802 2.94 -19.30 13.78
N VAL A 803 3.08 -18.02 13.43
CA VAL A 803 4.37 -17.32 13.36
C VAL A 803 4.29 -16.05 14.21
N ILE A 804 5.17 -15.94 15.21
CA ILE A 804 5.32 -14.75 16.05
C ILE A 804 6.65 -14.11 15.66
N GLY A 805 6.62 -12.89 15.13
CA GLY A 805 7.83 -12.13 14.77
C GLY A 805 7.98 -10.88 15.63
N PHE A 806 9.22 -10.56 16.01
CA PHE A 806 9.56 -9.34 16.73
C PHE A 806 11.01 -8.93 16.52
N THR A 807 11.29 -7.66 16.83
CA THR A 807 12.64 -7.08 16.82
C THR A 807 12.95 -6.54 18.20
N CYS A 808 14.19 -6.71 18.69
CA CYS A 808 14.58 -6.24 20.02
C CYS A 808 16.07 -5.95 20.15
N ASP A 809 16.49 -5.37 21.28
CA ASP A 809 17.88 -5.36 21.70
C ASP A 809 18.38 -6.82 21.89
N PRO A 810 19.56 -7.20 21.36
CA PRO A 810 20.09 -8.54 21.50
C PRO A 810 20.18 -9.03 22.97
N ALA A 811 20.33 -8.14 23.91
CA ALA A 811 20.34 -8.46 25.35
C ALA A 811 18.98 -8.90 25.90
N ASN A 812 17.90 -8.64 25.20
CA ASN A 812 16.53 -8.98 25.58
C ASN A 812 16.00 -10.23 24.87
N THR A 813 16.68 -10.73 23.84
CA THR A 813 16.18 -11.81 22.96
C THR A 813 15.74 -13.04 23.76
N ASP A 814 16.60 -13.59 24.58
CA ASP A 814 16.30 -14.81 25.35
C ASP A 814 15.20 -14.59 26.39
N LYS A 815 15.14 -13.39 26.99
CA LYS A 815 14.09 -13.00 27.94
C LYS A 815 12.73 -12.97 27.29
N ILE A 816 12.64 -12.31 26.13
CA ILE A 816 11.38 -12.20 25.38
C ILE A 816 10.89 -13.58 24.91
N ILE A 817 11.81 -14.42 24.42
CA ILE A 817 11.47 -15.81 24.03
C ILE A 817 10.92 -16.59 25.23
N ALA A 818 11.57 -16.48 26.39
CA ALA A 818 11.09 -17.14 27.63
C ALA A 818 9.70 -16.62 28.03
N GLU A 819 9.47 -15.34 27.93
CA GLU A 819 8.16 -14.72 28.23
C GLU A 819 7.07 -15.15 27.24
N ILE A 820 7.39 -15.26 25.95
CA ILE A 820 6.46 -15.80 24.94
C ILE A 820 6.04 -17.23 25.33
N LYS A 821 6.99 -18.08 25.69
CA LYS A 821 6.72 -19.46 26.14
C LYS A 821 5.84 -19.46 27.39
N GLU A 822 6.10 -18.60 28.36
CA GLU A 822 5.32 -18.50 29.60
C GLU A 822 3.89 -18.00 29.31
N ILE A 823 3.71 -17.01 28.42
CA ILE A 823 2.39 -16.53 27.98
C ILE A 823 1.62 -17.66 27.29
N ILE A 824 2.26 -18.40 26.40
CA ILE A 824 1.64 -19.58 25.74
C ILE A 824 1.23 -20.62 26.79
N ALA A 825 2.10 -20.96 27.73
CA ALA A 825 1.81 -21.92 28.80
C ALA A 825 0.63 -21.44 29.70
N SER A 826 0.60 -20.16 30.00
CA SER A 826 -0.51 -19.55 30.76
C SER A 826 -1.83 -19.63 30.00
N ILE A 827 -1.84 -19.33 28.69
CA ILE A 827 -3.06 -19.45 27.87
C ILE A 827 -3.53 -20.93 27.77
N LYS A 828 -2.62 -21.87 27.64
CA LYS A 828 -2.95 -23.32 27.67
C LYS A 828 -3.60 -23.77 28.98
N ARG A 829 -3.18 -23.18 30.11
CA ARG A 829 -3.70 -23.49 31.45
C ARG A 829 -4.98 -22.75 31.75
N ASP A 830 -5.00 -21.44 31.49
CA ASP A 830 -6.01 -20.51 32.02
C ASP A 830 -6.96 -19.98 30.93
N GLY A 831 -6.62 -20.11 29.64
CA GLY A 831 -7.34 -19.53 28.50
C GLY A 831 -6.96 -18.06 28.29
N ALA A 832 -7.92 -17.21 27.99
CA ALA A 832 -7.70 -15.78 27.92
C ALA A 832 -7.21 -15.28 29.29
N LEU A 833 -6.04 -14.62 29.30
CA LEU A 833 -5.39 -14.17 30.56
C LEU A 833 -6.28 -13.19 31.34
N LEU A 834 -7.08 -12.41 30.62
CA LEU A 834 -8.14 -11.58 31.16
C LEU A 834 -9.43 -11.91 30.39
N PRO A 835 -10.58 -12.07 31.07
CA PRO A 835 -11.85 -12.35 30.40
C PRO A 835 -12.20 -11.37 29.29
N LYS A 836 -11.81 -10.08 29.45
CA LYS A 836 -12.04 -9.04 28.45
C LYS A 836 -11.37 -9.34 27.10
N HIS A 837 -10.25 -10.04 27.03
CA HIS A 837 -9.56 -10.30 25.75
C HIS A 837 -10.42 -11.10 24.78
N LEU A 838 -11.20 -12.06 25.28
CA LEU A 838 -12.16 -12.82 24.48
C LEU A 838 -13.39 -11.98 24.14
N GLU A 839 -13.90 -11.19 25.07
CA GLU A 839 -15.05 -10.31 24.83
C GLU A 839 -14.72 -9.20 23.85
N ASP A 840 -13.53 -8.60 23.91
CA ASP A 840 -13.02 -7.63 22.93
C ASP A 840 -12.92 -8.27 21.54
N PHE A 841 -12.42 -9.51 21.43
CA PHE A 841 -12.41 -10.23 20.15
C PHE A 841 -13.83 -10.44 19.60
N LYS A 842 -14.79 -10.82 20.43
CA LYS A 842 -16.20 -11.02 20.02
C LYS A 842 -16.79 -9.71 19.47
N ALA A 843 -16.67 -8.63 20.23
CA ALA A 843 -17.18 -7.31 19.83
C ALA A 843 -16.54 -6.81 18.53
N GLN A 844 -15.22 -6.91 18.41
CA GLN A 844 -14.48 -6.50 17.20
C GLN A 844 -14.82 -7.37 15.98
N SER A 845 -15.03 -8.68 16.19
CA SER A 845 -15.38 -9.61 15.12
C SER A 845 -16.74 -9.30 14.52
N GLU A 846 -17.74 -8.96 15.34
CA GLU A 846 -19.07 -8.57 14.86
C GLU A 846 -19.01 -7.33 13.96
N ILE A 847 -18.29 -6.30 14.40
CA ILE A 847 -18.11 -5.06 13.60
C ILE A 847 -17.34 -5.33 12.31
N SER A 848 -16.24 -6.08 12.40
CA SER A 848 -15.36 -6.32 11.27
C SER A 848 -16.02 -7.13 10.17
N ILE A 849 -16.74 -8.21 10.52
CA ILE A 849 -17.34 -9.07 9.52
C ILE A 849 -18.43 -8.35 8.73
N ARG A 850 -19.25 -7.50 9.37
CA ARG A 850 -20.25 -6.71 8.66
C ARG A 850 -19.61 -5.74 7.64
N LYS A 851 -18.51 -5.08 8.03
CA LYS A 851 -17.71 -4.23 7.11
C LYS A 851 -17.07 -5.04 5.98
N ASP A 852 -16.63 -6.29 6.25
CA ASP A 852 -16.01 -7.15 5.24
C ASP A 852 -17.02 -7.59 4.17
N TYR A 853 -18.26 -7.86 4.53
CA TYR A 853 -19.32 -8.22 3.59
C TYR A 853 -19.70 -7.11 2.60
N GLU A 854 -19.33 -5.86 2.87
CA GLU A 854 -19.49 -4.75 1.94
C GLU A 854 -18.38 -4.71 0.86
N LYS A 855 -17.28 -5.48 1.04
CA LYS A 855 -16.10 -5.43 0.17
C LYS A 855 -16.18 -6.49 -0.95
N PRO A 856 -16.08 -6.10 -2.22
CA PRO A 856 -15.99 -7.07 -3.31
C PRO A 856 -14.84 -8.06 -3.15
N GLU A 857 -13.70 -7.60 -2.65
CA GLU A 857 -12.49 -8.40 -2.43
C GLU A 857 -12.71 -9.51 -1.38
N PHE A 858 -13.50 -9.25 -0.35
CA PHE A 858 -13.88 -10.26 0.65
C PHE A 858 -14.72 -11.38 0.01
N TRP A 859 -15.72 -11.02 -0.78
CA TRP A 859 -16.56 -11.97 -1.49
C TRP A 859 -15.77 -12.79 -2.50
N GLN A 860 -14.83 -12.18 -3.22
CA GLN A 860 -13.96 -12.89 -4.16
C GLN A 860 -13.15 -13.96 -3.44
N ASN A 861 -12.51 -13.61 -2.32
CA ASN A 861 -11.74 -14.54 -1.51
C ASN A 861 -12.61 -15.66 -0.91
N LEU A 862 -13.80 -15.33 -0.41
CA LEU A 862 -14.73 -16.30 0.19
C LEU A 862 -15.22 -17.31 -0.86
N ILE A 863 -15.61 -16.84 -2.06
CA ILE A 863 -16.06 -17.68 -3.17
C ILE A 863 -14.92 -18.54 -3.71
N ILE A 864 -13.73 -17.98 -3.93
CA ILE A 864 -12.55 -18.73 -4.37
C ILE A 864 -12.20 -19.80 -3.33
N SER A 865 -12.17 -19.45 -2.05
CA SER A 865 -11.89 -20.41 -0.98
C SER A 865 -12.91 -21.55 -0.97
N ASN A 866 -14.18 -21.26 -1.20
CA ASN A 866 -15.22 -22.27 -1.29
C ASN A 866 -15.04 -23.19 -2.51
N LYS A 867 -14.86 -22.61 -3.70
CA LYS A 867 -14.83 -23.38 -4.96
C LYS A 867 -13.53 -24.15 -5.17
N ILE A 868 -12.42 -23.59 -4.74
CA ILE A 868 -11.09 -24.17 -4.93
C ILE A 868 -10.68 -25.06 -3.76
N PHE A 869 -10.88 -24.58 -2.52
CA PHE A 869 -10.40 -25.29 -1.32
C PHE A 869 -11.52 -25.97 -0.50
N ASN A 870 -12.75 -26.03 -1.03
CA ASN A 870 -13.90 -26.65 -0.38
C ASN A 870 -14.14 -26.13 1.06
N THR A 871 -13.87 -24.85 1.29
CA THR A 871 -14.22 -24.22 2.56
C THR A 871 -15.70 -23.83 2.57
N PRO A 872 -16.39 -23.82 3.70
CA PRO A 872 -17.81 -23.46 3.71
C PRO A 872 -18.01 -21.99 3.37
N LEU A 873 -19.05 -21.71 2.59
CA LEU A 873 -19.63 -20.37 2.54
C LEU A 873 -20.41 -20.15 3.84
N TYR A 874 -20.34 -18.95 4.38
CA TYR A 874 -21.07 -18.56 5.59
C TYR A 874 -21.61 -17.14 5.43
N THR A 875 -22.66 -16.79 6.15
CA THR A 875 -23.16 -15.41 6.26
C THR A 875 -22.43 -14.66 7.37
N ALA A 876 -22.56 -13.34 7.41
CA ALA A 876 -22.03 -12.54 8.51
C ALA A 876 -22.64 -13.00 9.86
N ASP A 877 -23.95 -13.28 9.90
CA ASP A 877 -24.62 -13.72 11.12
C ASP A 877 -24.14 -15.11 11.57
N GLU A 878 -23.94 -16.06 10.67
CA GLU A 878 -23.36 -17.38 11.02
C GLU A 878 -21.95 -17.26 11.60
N TYR A 879 -21.14 -16.34 11.06
CA TYR A 879 -19.82 -16.07 11.63
C TYR A 879 -19.95 -15.45 13.03
N ILE A 880 -20.83 -14.46 13.19
CA ILE A 880 -21.08 -13.80 14.48
C ILE A 880 -21.58 -14.81 15.51
N ASP A 881 -22.51 -15.69 15.15
CA ASP A 881 -23.02 -16.74 16.03
C ASP A 881 -21.91 -17.71 16.45
N ALA A 882 -21.05 -18.12 15.51
CA ALA A 882 -19.91 -18.98 15.82
C ALA A 882 -18.89 -18.30 16.75
N VAL A 883 -18.73 -16.98 16.65
CA VAL A 883 -17.86 -16.19 17.54
C VAL A 883 -18.51 -16.01 18.92
N LYS A 884 -19.81 -15.72 19.01
CA LYS A 884 -20.52 -15.47 20.28
C LYS A 884 -20.52 -16.66 21.24
N VAL A 885 -20.56 -17.87 20.68
CA VAL A 885 -20.58 -19.10 21.50
C VAL A 885 -19.21 -19.54 22.01
N LEU A 886 -18.13 -18.89 21.59
CA LEU A 886 -16.79 -19.21 22.08
C LEU A 886 -16.66 -19.03 23.57
N THR A 887 -16.02 -19.99 24.21
CA THR A 887 -15.74 -20.02 25.64
C THR A 887 -14.23 -19.90 25.91
N ASN A 888 -13.91 -19.67 27.18
CA ASN A 888 -12.50 -19.69 27.60
C ASN A 888 -11.87 -21.10 27.44
N ASP A 889 -12.67 -22.18 27.54
CA ASP A 889 -12.18 -23.52 27.31
C ASP A 889 -11.85 -23.76 25.83
N ASP A 890 -12.58 -23.17 24.88
CA ASP A 890 -12.22 -23.22 23.45
C ASP A 890 -10.84 -22.56 23.18
N ILE A 891 -10.51 -21.50 23.92
CA ILE A 891 -9.18 -20.85 23.82
C ILE A 891 -8.09 -21.76 24.36
N LYS A 892 -8.33 -22.45 25.52
CA LYS A 892 -7.37 -23.42 26.07
C LYS A 892 -7.13 -24.59 25.12
N GLU A 893 -8.21 -25.16 24.56
CA GLU A 893 -8.13 -26.26 23.59
C GLU A 893 -7.35 -25.83 22.36
N ALA A 894 -7.68 -24.67 21.78
CA ALA A 894 -6.99 -24.14 20.62
C ALA A 894 -5.48 -23.88 20.91
N ALA A 895 -5.14 -23.34 22.09
CA ALA A 895 -3.76 -23.12 22.50
C ALA A 895 -2.98 -24.43 22.63
N ARG A 896 -3.60 -25.46 23.22
CA ARG A 896 -2.96 -26.78 23.33
C ARG A 896 -2.72 -27.43 21.98
N LEU A 897 -3.66 -27.25 21.04
CA LEU A 897 -3.58 -27.85 19.71
C LEU A 897 -2.64 -27.08 18.78
N TYR A 898 -2.75 -25.74 18.73
CA TYR A 898 -2.10 -24.90 17.70
C TYR A 898 -0.77 -24.27 18.14
N LEU A 899 -0.50 -24.24 19.46
CA LEU A 899 0.73 -23.65 20.02
C LEU A 899 1.60 -24.70 20.73
N ASP A 900 1.73 -25.90 20.14
CA ASP A 900 2.53 -26.97 20.72
C ASP A 900 4.03 -26.68 20.60
N GLU A 901 4.70 -26.43 21.74
CA GLU A 901 6.15 -26.15 21.80
C GLU A 901 7.01 -27.31 21.30
N LYS A 902 6.49 -28.55 21.27
CA LYS A 902 7.20 -29.69 20.69
C LYS A 902 7.45 -29.57 19.17
N ASN A 903 6.77 -28.62 18.53
CA ASN A 903 6.90 -28.32 17.10
C ASN A 903 7.23 -26.83 16.88
N MET A 904 8.11 -26.28 17.71
CA MET A 904 8.49 -24.86 17.69
C MET A 904 9.90 -24.70 17.11
N VAL A 905 10.01 -23.89 16.08
CA VAL A 905 11.29 -23.48 15.49
C VAL A 905 11.50 -21.99 15.77
N ILE A 906 12.58 -21.67 16.48
CA ILE A 906 12.95 -20.28 16.79
C ILE A 906 14.11 -19.89 15.87
N SER A 907 13.92 -18.88 15.05
CA SER A 907 14.98 -18.28 14.24
C SER A 907 15.42 -16.94 14.80
N ILE A 908 16.72 -16.72 14.88
CA ILE A 908 17.34 -15.52 15.48
C ILE A 908 18.43 -15.01 14.55
N ASN A 909 18.26 -13.79 14.04
CA ASN A 909 19.29 -13.08 13.28
C ASN A 909 19.87 -11.94 14.15
N ASN A 910 21.03 -12.19 14.72
CA ASN A 910 21.74 -11.27 15.61
C ASN A 910 22.68 -10.32 14.85
N PRO A 911 23.17 -9.25 15.51
CA PRO A 911 24.29 -8.46 14.99
C PRO A 911 25.58 -9.29 14.89
N LYS A 912 26.41 -8.92 13.91
CA LYS A 912 27.78 -9.45 13.74
C LYS A 912 28.69 -9.11 14.93
#